data_2a8ac891314f8f10decaa5959c52606b
#
_entry.id   2a8ac891314f8f10decaa5959c52606b
#
_cell.length_a   1.000
_cell.length_b   1.000
_cell.length_c   1.000
_cell.angle_alpha   90.00
_cell.angle_beta   90.00
_cell.angle_gamma   90.00
#
_symmetry.space_group_name_H-M   'P 1'
#
loop_
_entity.id
_entity.type
_entity.pdbx_description
1 polymer ?
#
loop_
_entity_poly.entity_id
_entity_poly.type
_entity_poly.pdbx_seq_one_letter_code
_entity_poly.pdbx_strand_id
1 'polypeptide(L)'
;MTYYLGFLLVLMLFGKEGDMVQDNWTKVFVPKDGRTEIRHLDLVYTFPSYPTRTSWECRAEHLRKRILTSTGLWPMPDKFPMNPKVTGKIEGDDYIIENVYFESIPGFFVTGNLYRPKGKQGPFPAIANPHGHWTNGRLENQILGSIPGRCINFARQGFISFAYDMIGYNDSKLRFPHTFGGEPKDYLWGISLMGLQLWNSIRVIDYLQSLPDVDPDRIACTGASGGGTQTFMLMSIDKRVKVSSPNVMISAYMQGGCLCENAPNLRVDCFNVEIGAMMAPRPMIMLSCTGDWTQHTPEVEYPAIQSIYRMYDATDKIASVQVDAQHNYNQESREAVYGWFNKWLLGVGDGSSIKETPFEVPPPEQMLVFPDGKLPDNAITSEQLAPNLIGYFKSQIMSLKPKDATSFQAYRDIMGVAYQYALSVKQPEACDIKVEKVSEEQKETYRLERLILGQKQVDEQIPALLFVPEHPKSAVLVIHPEGKSALADGDKPSALVSGLLAKGYIVLGIDTFKTGETFLLKRDESVNHFYTYNLSDTALRIQDILTGIAYLQTYTYTVDLIGMERAGIWCLLARGLASNVNRTVIDADQFDCDNDDVWVKDLFIPHIRKAGDFYTSAILTVPEKLFIHNASANFPINWFKDAYRVAGCPWALSIHNEMMMTEKILALF
;
A
#
# COMPACT_ATOMS: atom_id res chain seq x y z
N MET A 1 7.23 -35.75 -27.76
CA MET A 1 5.99 -36.19 -28.45
C MET A 1 5.32 -37.21 -27.55
N THR A 2 4.49 -36.77 -26.59
CA THR A 2 3.56 -37.57 -25.76
C THR A 2 3.27 -36.80 -24.46
N TYR A 3 2.40 -35.77 -24.56
CA TYR A 3 1.69 -35.14 -23.43
C TYR A 3 0.73 -34.08 -23.99
N TYR A 4 -0.19 -34.52 -24.87
CA TYR A 4 -1.29 -33.67 -25.35
C TYR A 4 -2.51 -34.57 -25.68
N LEU A 5 -2.99 -35.30 -24.67
CA LEU A 5 -4.22 -36.13 -24.83
C LEU A 5 -5.05 -36.25 -23.56
N GLY A 6 -4.96 -35.27 -22.65
CA GLY A 6 -5.72 -35.27 -21.38
C GLY A 6 -6.82 -34.21 -21.26
N PHE A 7 -6.94 -33.28 -22.22
CA PHE A 7 -7.84 -32.11 -22.06
C PHE A 7 -9.04 -32.11 -23.04
N LEU A 8 -9.23 -33.16 -23.82
CA LEU A 8 -10.32 -33.24 -24.81
C LEU A 8 -11.44 -34.22 -24.45
N LEU A 9 -11.45 -34.79 -23.25
CA LEU A 9 -12.46 -35.80 -22.87
C LEU A 9 -13.48 -35.31 -21.83
N VAL A 10 -13.48 -34.04 -21.43
CA VAL A 10 -14.52 -33.46 -20.54
C VAL A 10 -15.58 -32.66 -21.32
N LEU A 11 -15.40 -32.44 -22.61
CA LEU A 11 -16.31 -31.64 -23.46
C LEU A 11 -17.30 -32.47 -24.31
N MET A 12 -17.38 -33.77 -24.11
CA MET A 12 -18.31 -34.66 -24.90
C MET A 12 -19.28 -35.47 -24.04
N LEU A 13 -19.66 -34.99 -22.83
CA LEU A 13 -20.72 -35.65 -22.03
C LEU A 13 -21.92 -34.74 -21.73
N PHE A 14 -22.11 -33.65 -22.45
CA PHE A 14 -23.33 -32.84 -22.40
C PHE A 14 -23.99 -32.79 -23.80
N GLY A 15 -24.44 -33.91 -24.26
CA GLY A 15 -25.27 -34.06 -25.44
C GLY A 15 -26.54 -34.83 -25.11
N LYS A 16 -27.49 -34.18 -24.42
CA LYS A 16 -28.92 -34.45 -24.55
C LYS A 16 -29.65 -33.14 -24.42
N GLU A 17 -30.23 -32.67 -25.51
CA GLU A 17 -31.33 -31.71 -25.53
C GLU A 17 -32.48 -32.28 -24.69
N GLY A 18 -32.73 -31.67 -23.55
CA GLY A 18 -33.80 -32.02 -22.63
C GLY A 18 -33.36 -31.83 -21.18
N ASP A 19 -33.47 -30.62 -20.66
CA ASP A 19 -33.47 -30.11 -19.31
C ASP A 19 -32.57 -28.89 -19.12
N MET A 20 -32.83 -27.84 -19.90
CA MET A 20 -32.39 -26.48 -19.56
C MET A 20 -33.60 -25.58 -19.38
N VAL A 21 -34.48 -25.95 -18.46
CA VAL A 21 -35.38 -25.01 -17.80
C VAL A 21 -34.95 -24.98 -16.34
N GLN A 22 -33.69 -24.61 -16.08
CA GLN A 22 -33.30 -24.19 -14.73
C GLN A 22 -33.57 -22.71 -14.61
N ASP A 23 -34.50 -22.43 -13.78
CA ASP A 23 -35.06 -21.19 -13.32
C ASP A 23 -34.19 -19.95 -13.45
N ASN A 24 -34.67 -19.06 -14.30
CA ASN A 24 -34.12 -17.71 -14.48
C ASN A 24 -34.40 -16.75 -13.33
N TRP A 25 -35.06 -17.18 -12.24
CA TRP A 25 -35.53 -16.23 -11.24
C TRP A 25 -34.43 -15.63 -10.35
N THR A 26 -33.28 -16.27 -10.21
CA THR A 26 -32.13 -15.72 -9.49
C THR A 26 -31.16 -14.94 -10.38
N LYS A 27 -31.32 -15.00 -11.72
CA LYS A 27 -30.39 -14.39 -12.65
C LYS A 27 -30.65 -12.91 -12.84
N VAL A 28 -29.55 -12.14 -12.88
CA VAL A 28 -29.48 -10.73 -13.23
C VAL A 28 -28.36 -10.61 -14.24
N PHE A 29 -28.63 -10.15 -15.44
CA PHE A 29 -27.59 -10.03 -16.46
C PHE A 29 -26.60 -8.92 -16.12
N VAL A 30 -25.30 -9.24 -16.03
CA VAL A 30 -24.21 -8.30 -15.82
C VAL A 30 -23.29 -8.29 -17.04
N PRO A 31 -23.40 -7.29 -17.90
CA PRO A 31 -22.68 -7.30 -19.19
C PRO A 31 -21.19 -6.98 -19.05
N LYS A 32 -20.81 -6.05 -18.18
CA LYS A 32 -19.43 -5.57 -18.01
C LYS A 32 -19.27 -4.93 -16.64
N ASP A 33 -18.14 -5.21 -15.99
CA ASP A 33 -17.75 -4.57 -14.75
C ASP A 33 -16.43 -3.80 -14.99
N GLY A 34 -16.44 -2.49 -14.80
CA GLY A 34 -15.29 -1.62 -15.02
C GLY A 34 -14.10 -1.96 -14.15
N ARG A 35 -14.29 -2.68 -13.04
CA ARG A 35 -13.21 -3.16 -12.18
C ARG A 35 -12.32 -4.22 -12.84
N THR A 36 -12.71 -4.75 -14.01
CA THR A 36 -11.85 -5.58 -14.86
C THR A 36 -10.86 -4.78 -15.68
N GLU A 37 -11.05 -3.47 -15.83
CA GLU A 37 -10.08 -2.56 -16.41
C GLU A 37 -8.98 -2.25 -15.38
N ILE A 38 -7.76 -2.68 -15.69
CA ILE A 38 -6.65 -2.61 -14.74
C ILE A 38 -5.83 -1.35 -14.92
N ARG A 39 -5.27 -0.85 -13.81
CA ARG A 39 -4.24 0.19 -13.80
C ARG A 39 -2.87 -0.48 -13.91
N HIS A 40 -1.92 0.17 -14.56
CA HIS A 40 -0.54 -0.33 -14.69
C HIS A 40 0.46 0.82 -14.83
N LEU A 41 1.75 0.49 -14.82
CA LEU A 41 2.84 1.48 -14.74
C LEU A 41 2.93 2.43 -15.95
N ASP A 42 2.47 2.01 -17.13
CA ASP A 42 2.60 2.76 -18.39
C ASP A 42 1.31 3.49 -18.81
N LEU A 43 0.29 3.55 -17.93
CA LEU A 43 -0.87 4.40 -18.18
C LEU A 43 -0.50 5.87 -18.05
N VAL A 44 -1.16 6.70 -18.87
CA VAL A 44 -1.07 8.15 -18.72
C VAL A 44 -2.00 8.60 -17.60
N TYR A 45 -1.42 9.14 -16.54
CA TYR A 45 -2.16 9.62 -15.36
C TYR A 45 -2.35 11.12 -15.41
N THR A 46 -3.56 11.57 -15.13
CA THR A 46 -3.89 13.01 -15.09
C THR A 46 -3.82 13.53 -13.67
N PHE A 47 -3.11 14.65 -13.47
CA PHE A 47 -3.03 15.30 -12.17
C PHE A 47 -4.39 15.90 -11.80
N PRO A 48 -4.99 15.54 -10.64
CA PRO A 48 -6.28 16.06 -10.22
C PRO A 48 -6.19 17.56 -9.92
N SER A 49 -7.30 18.27 -10.14
CA SER A 49 -7.42 19.67 -9.71
C SER A 49 -7.77 19.74 -8.22
N TYR A 50 -7.01 20.54 -7.48
CA TYR A 50 -7.28 20.83 -6.07
C TYR A 50 -7.72 22.29 -5.95
N PRO A 51 -8.99 22.58 -5.55
CA PRO A 51 -9.53 23.93 -5.59
C PRO A 51 -8.98 24.82 -4.46
N THR A 52 -8.50 24.24 -3.36
CA THR A 52 -7.99 24.97 -2.18
C THR A 52 -6.76 24.31 -1.58
N ARG A 53 -5.98 25.09 -0.85
CA ARG A 53 -4.86 24.58 -0.04
C ARG A 53 -5.31 23.50 0.93
N THR A 54 -6.43 23.67 1.60
CA THR A 54 -7.00 22.68 2.54
C THR A 54 -7.31 21.36 1.85
N SER A 55 -7.91 21.39 0.63
CA SER A 55 -8.18 20.16 -0.12
C SER A 55 -6.91 19.42 -0.49
N TRP A 56 -5.84 20.15 -0.84
CA TRP A 56 -4.53 19.56 -1.08
C TRP A 56 -3.90 18.97 0.20
N GLU A 57 -3.96 19.70 1.33
CA GLU A 57 -3.39 19.23 2.61
C GLU A 57 -4.08 17.94 3.09
N CYS A 58 -5.40 17.83 2.93
CA CYS A 58 -6.14 16.58 3.18
C CYS A 58 -5.65 15.45 2.26
N ARG A 59 -5.47 15.74 0.96
CA ARG A 59 -4.94 14.76 0.01
C ARG A 59 -3.51 14.34 0.34
N ALA A 60 -2.64 15.27 0.65
CA ALA A 60 -1.25 15.00 1.03
C ALA A 60 -1.14 14.14 2.31
N GLU A 61 -2.03 14.35 3.30
CA GLU A 61 -2.10 13.49 4.48
C GLU A 61 -2.60 12.07 4.15
N HIS A 62 -3.60 11.96 3.27
CA HIS A 62 -4.03 10.68 2.73
C HIS A 62 -2.87 9.94 2.02
N LEU A 63 -2.15 10.62 1.13
CA LEU A 63 -1.00 10.06 0.41
C LEU A 63 0.12 9.62 1.37
N ARG A 64 0.39 10.39 2.43
CA ARG A 64 1.39 10.03 3.45
C ARG A 64 1.03 8.72 4.14
N LYS A 65 -0.21 8.57 4.58
CA LYS A 65 -0.71 7.32 5.20
C LYS A 65 -0.66 6.16 4.21
N ARG A 66 -1.03 6.39 2.95
CA ARG A 66 -0.92 5.43 1.85
C ARG A 66 0.53 4.94 1.69
N ILE A 67 1.49 5.85 1.53
CA ILE A 67 2.91 5.50 1.38
C ILE A 67 3.39 4.70 2.58
N LEU A 68 3.15 5.19 3.81
CA LEU A 68 3.62 4.52 5.02
C LEU A 68 3.03 3.12 5.18
N THR A 69 1.73 2.93 4.91
CA THR A 69 1.10 1.60 5.00
C THR A 69 1.62 0.69 3.89
N SER A 70 1.65 1.15 2.64
CA SER A 70 2.07 0.35 1.48
C SER A 70 3.55 -0.06 1.54
N THR A 71 4.38 0.73 2.19
CA THR A 71 5.81 0.41 2.41
C THR A 71 6.07 -0.36 3.71
N GLY A 72 5.00 -0.76 4.42
CA GLY A 72 5.12 -1.47 5.69
C GLY A 72 5.68 -0.62 6.84
N LEU A 73 5.62 0.71 6.74
CA LEU A 73 6.13 1.65 7.75
C LEU A 73 5.02 2.22 8.64
N TRP A 74 3.80 1.70 8.57
CA TRP A 74 2.73 2.05 9.49
C TRP A 74 2.16 0.79 10.18
N PRO A 75 2.19 0.68 11.52
CA PRO A 75 2.90 1.57 12.45
C PRO A 75 4.40 1.63 12.15
N MET A 76 5.04 2.79 12.47
CA MET A 76 6.47 2.97 12.23
C MET A 76 7.27 1.96 13.08
N PRO A 77 8.29 1.29 12.50
CA PRO A 77 9.20 0.45 13.27
C PRO A 77 9.98 1.24 14.32
N ASP A 78 10.36 0.57 15.39
CA ASP A 78 11.24 1.15 16.41
C ASP A 78 12.62 1.48 15.81
N LYS A 79 13.21 2.57 16.26
CA LYS A 79 14.56 2.97 15.89
C LYS A 79 15.58 2.29 16.78
N PHE A 80 16.10 1.16 16.32
CA PHE A 80 17.17 0.44 16.99
C PHE A 80 18.50 1.24 16.96
N PRO A 81 19.46 0.98 17.88
CA PRO A 81 20.80 1.55 17.83
C PRO A 81 21.48 1.25 16.49
N MET A 82 22.06 2.26 15.87
CA MET A 82 22.67 2.13 14.53
C MET A 82 24.09 1.55 14.57
N ASN A 83 24.84 1.75 15.66
CA ASN A 83 26.20 1.26 15.84
C ASN A 83 27.15 1.55 14.64
N PRO A 84 27.28 2.82 14.18
CA PRO A 84 28.02 3.14 12.97
C PRO A 84 29.51 2.78 13.10
N LYS A 85 30.08 2.29 12.01
CA LYS A 85 31.51 1.95 11.91
C LYS A 85 32.11 2.50 10.63
N VAL A 86 33.35 3.00 10.74
CA VAL A 86 34.18 3.39 9.61
C VAL A 86 35.20 2.27 9.38
N THR A 87 35.21 1.70 8.18
CA THR A 87 36.12 0.57 7.81
C THR A 87 37.30 1.03 6.97
N GLY A 88 37.21 2.18 6.34
CA GLY A 88 38.25 2.75 5.48
C GLY A 88 38.14 4.27 5.37
N LYS A 89 39.26 4.91 5.01
CA LYS A 89 39.35 6.34 4.82
C LYS A 89 40.26 6.67 3.63
N ILE A 90 39.80 7.54 2.74
CA ILE A 90 40.54 8.05 1.60
C ILE A 90 40.63 9.57 1.73
N GLU A 91 41.82 10.13 1.63
CA GLU A 91 42.07 11.56 1.70
C GLU A 91 42.40 12.14 0.35
N GLY A 92 41.54 13.01 -0.17
CA GLY A 92 41.84 13.89 -1.28
C GLY A 92 42.48 15.20 -0.79
N ASP A 93 42.71 16.15 -1.71
CA ASP A 93 43.29 17.45 -1.39
C ASP A 93 42.36 18.29 -0.51
N ASP A 94 41.09 18.34 -0.86
CA ASP A 94 40.05 19.21 -0.29
C ASP A 94 38.80 18.45 0.20
N TYR A 95 38.84 17.11 0.20
CA TYR A 95 37.77 16.25 0.69
C TYR A 95 38.31 14.99 1.38
N ILE A 96 37.43 14.32 2.14
CA ILE A 96 37.67 13.03 2.78
C ILE A 96 36.53 12.09 2.41
N ILE A 97 36.82 10.82 2.09
CA ILE A 97 35.82 9.76 1.91
C ILE A 97 35.98 8.74 3.05
N GLU A 98 34.92 8.44 3.75
CA GLU A 98 34.88 7.40 4.78
C GLU A 98 33.97 6.26 4.30
N ASN A 99 34.46 5.01 4.35
CA ASN A 99 33.66 3.82 4.08
C ASN A 99 32.91 3.47 5.38
N VAL A 100 31.57 3.51 5.33
CA VAL A 100 30.73 3.45 6.53
C VAL A 100 29.67 2.37 6.40
N TYR A 101 29.42 1.65 7.49
CA TYR A 101 28.21 0.86 7.67
C TYR A 101 27.55 1.14 9.02
N PHE A 102 26.24 0.92 9.07
CA PHE A 102 25.47 0.95 10.32
C PHE A 102 24.22 0.06 10.20
N GLU A 103 23.66 -0.34 11.34
CA GLU A 103 22.45 -1.15 11.41
C GLU A 103 21.20 -0.30 11.21
N SER A 104 20.39 -0.60 10.20
CA SER A 104 19.04 -0.02 10.06
C SER A 104 17.98 -0.85 10.80
N ILE A 105 18.19 -2.15 10.83
CA ILE A 105 17.51 -3.18 11.62
C ILE A 105 18.63 -4.04 12.24
N PRO A 106 18.45 -4.64 13.42
CA PRO A 106 19.49 -5.50 14.00
C PRO A 106 20.01 -6.55 13.03
N GLY A 107 21.32 -6.50 12.75
CA GLY A 107 22.00 -7.38 11.80
C GLY A 107 21.77 -7.11 10.31
N PHE A 108 20.95 -6.09 9.96
CA PHE A 108 20.75 -5.65 8.59
C PHE A 108 21.40 -4.27 8.38
N PHE A 109 22.37 -4.20 7.49
CA PHE A 109 23.27 -3.05 7.37
C PHE A 109 22.96 -2.16 6.17
N VAL A 110 23.08 -0.85 6.40
CA VAL A 110 23.27 0.16 5.36
C VAL A 110 24.78 0.37 5.22
N THR A 111 25.28 0.26 4.00
CA THR A 111 26.67 0.47 3.62
C THR A 111 26.78 1.67 2.68
N GLY A 112 27.88 2.42 2.75
CA GLY A 112 28.04 3.60 1.89
C GLY A 112 29.36 4.33 2.06
N ASN A 113 29.50 5.42 1.31
CA ASN A 113 30.64 6.33 1.35
C ASN A 113 30.17 7.72 1.82
N LEU A 114 30.78 8.18 2.90
CA LEU A 114 30.55 9.53 3.46
C LEU A 114 31.66 10.46 3.00
N TYR A 115 31.29 11.50 2.27
CA TYR A 115 32.19 12.52 1.74
C TYR A 115 32.12 13.75 2.64
N ARG A 116 33.27 14.24 3.10
CA ARG A 116 33.38 15.39 4.01
C ARG A 116 34.25 16.47 3.41
N PRO A 117 33.95 17.75 3.66
CA PRO A 117 34.88 18.86 3.40
C PRO A 117 36.17 18.68 4.22
N LYS A 118 37.34 18.91 3.60
CA LYS A 118 38.63 18.95 4.28
C LYS A 118 39.08 20.42 4.42
N GLY A 119 39.59 20.79 5.59
CA GLY A 119 40.08 22.15 5.83
C GLY A 119 39.01 23.22 6.06
N LYS A 120 37.74 22.84 6.19
CA LYS A 120 36.62 23.74 6.49
C LYS A 120 36.03 23.43 7.88
N GLN A 121 35.38 24.44 8.50
CA GLN A 121 34.68 24.27 9.77
C GLN A 121 33.18 24.18 9.56
N GLY A 122 32.56 23.19 10.23
CA GLY A 122 31.10 23.01 10.28
C GLY A 122 30.38 23.89 11.34
N PRO A 123 29.11 23.65 11.60
CA PRO A 123 28.34 22.52 11.08
C PRO A 123 27.90 22.67 9.63
N PHE A 124 27.98 21.59 8.87
CA PHE A 124 27.69 21.54 7.43
C PHE A 124 26.26 21.07 7.16
N PRO A 125 25.58 21.55 6.11
CA PRO A 125 24.42 20.87 5.58
C PRO A 125 24.81 19.48 5.05
N ALA A 126 23.85 18.53 5.11
CA ALA A 126 24.12 17.16 4.68
C ALA A 126 23.14 16.68 3.61
N ILE A 127 23.61 15.77 2.75
CA ILE A 127 22.89 15.27 1.57
C ILE A 127 22.86 13.74 1.58
N ALA A 128 21.67 13.15 1.59
CA ALA A 128 21.45 11.75 1.30
C ALA A 128 21.42 11.51 -0.22
N ASN A 129 22.23 10.57 -0.71
CA ASN A 129 22.36 10.26 -2.12
C ASN A 129 22.02 8.80 -2.41
N PRO A 130 20.72 8.41 -2.50
CA PRO A 130 20.33 7.11 -3.04
C PRO A 130 20.69 7.05 -4.52
N HIS A 131 21.12 5.87 -4.99
CA HIS A 131 21.47 5.66 -6.39
C HIS A 131 20.36 4.96 -7.18
N GLY A 132 20.40 5.06 -8.52
CA GLY A 132 19.54 4.32 -9.44
C GLY A 132 20.11 2.95 -9.81
N HIS A 133 19.53 2.33 -10.86
CA HIS A 133 19.92 0.99 -11.34
C HIS A 133 21.19 1.00 -12.19
N TRP A 134 22.22 1.70 -11.74
CA TRP A 134 23.54 1.69 -12.38
C TRP A 134 24.24 0.36 -12.09
N THR A 135 25.03 -0.15 -13.04
CA THR A 135 25.76 -1.41 -12.89
C THR A 135 26.63 -1.44 -11.64
N ASN A 136 27.30 -0.32 -11.35
CA ASN A 136 28.20 -0.17 -10.21
C ASN A 136 27.53 0.52 -9.00
N GLY A 137 26.20 0.66 -8.99
CA GLY A 137 25.47 1.25 -7.86
C GLY A 137 26.02 2.61 -7.43
N ARG A 138 26.31 2.80 -6.13
CA ARG A 138 26.89 4.04 -5.59
C ARG A 138 28.30 4.36 -6.12
N LEU A 139 28.99 3.39 -6.70
CA LEU A 139 30.35 3.54 -7.24
C LEU A 139 30.34 3.86 -8.75
N GLU A 140 29.17 4.09 -9.33
CA GLU A 140 29.06 4.39 -10.76
C GLU A 140 29.76 5.69 -11.11
N ASN A 141 30.64 5.62 -12.14
CA ASN A 141 31.43 6.74 -12.63
C ASN A 141 31.57 6.69 -14.14
N GLN A 142 30.62 7.31 -14.86
CA GLN A 142 30.62 7.42 -16.32
C GLN A 142 30.01 8.74 -16.77
N ILE A 143 30.03 9.01 -18.06
CA ILE A 143 29.53 10.29 -18.66
C ILE A 143 28.05 10.53 -18.27
N LEU A 144 27.22 9.51 -18.34
CA LEU A 144 25.78 9.62 -18.01
C LEU A 144 25.51 9.73 -16.52
N GLY A 145 26.46 9.43 -15.65
CA GLY A 145 26.29 9.55 -14.21
C GLY A 145 27.56 9.24 -13.42
N SER A 146 27.96 10.14 -12.53
CA SER A 146 29.03 9.91 -11.57
C SER A 146 28.55 10.25 -10.18
N ILE A 147 28.31 9.23 -9.35
CA ILE A 147 27.89 9.41 -7.97
C ILE A 147 29.06 9.86 -7.10
N PRO A 148 30.25 9.23 -7.17
CA PRO A 148 31.42 9.73 -6.46
C PRO A 148 31.77 11.17 -6.86
N GLY A 149 31.78 11.49 -8.17
CA GLY A 149 32.07 12.84 -8.67
C GLY A 149 31.12 13.89 -8.12
N ARG A 150 29.82 13.56 -8.09
CA ARG A 150 28.79 14.42 -7.47
C ARG A 150 29.08 14.66 -5.99
N CYS A 151 29.36 13.61 -5.25
CA CYS A 151 29.61 13.68 -3.80
C CYS A 151 30.92 14.42 -3.46
N ILE A 152 31.98 14.24 -4.26
CA ILE A 152 33.25 14.98 -4.14
C ILE A 152 32.97 16.48 -4.35
N ASN A 153 32.23 16.84 -5.40
CA ASN A 153 31.92 18.26 -5.67
C ASN A 153 31.02 18.88 -4.59
N PHE A 154 30.07 18.13 -4.01
CA PHE A 154 29.32 18.57 -2.84
C PHE A 154 30.25 18.82 -1.64
N ALA A 155 31.18 17.91 -1.35
CA ALA A 155 32.13 18.08 -0.23
C ALA A 155 32.99 19.34 -0.43
N ARG A 156 33.49 19.58 -1.65
CA ARG A 156 34.24 20.79 -2.02
C ARG A 156 33.45 22.08 -1.80
N GLN A 157 32.15 22.03 -2.06
CA GLN A 157 31.25 23.17 -1.86
C GLN A 157 30.88 23.39 -0.39
N GLY A 158 31.16 22.45 0.52
CA GLY A 158 30.91 22.59 1.94
C GLY A 158 29.71 21.79 2.43
N PHE A 159 29.37 20.69 1.78
CA PHE A 159 28.35 19.77 2.23
C PHE A 159 28.97 18.45 2.74
N ILE A 160 28.34 17.81 3.69
CA ILE A 160 28.57 16.39 3.97
C ILE A 160 27.61 15.62 3.06
N SER A 161 28.11 14.62 2.33
CA SER A 161 27.35 13.88 1.32
C SER A 161 27.49 12.39 1.56
N PHE A 162 26.39 11.65 1.72
CA PHE A 162 26.41 10.21 1.94
C PHE A 162 25.75 9.47 0.78
N ALA A 163 26.56 8.76 0.00
CA ALA A 163 26.11 7.82 -1.02
C ALA A 163 26.04 6.42 -0.41
N TYR A 164 24.84 5.84 -0.38
CA TYR A 164 24.61 4.53 0.26
C TYR A 164 24.05 3.52 -0.70
N ASP A 165 24.31 2.23 -0.42
CA ASP A 165 23.84 1.14 -1.24
C ASP A 165 22.33 0.98 -1.17
N MET A 166 21.71 0.87 -2.33
CA MET A 166 20.41 0.24 -2.46
C MET A 166 20.57 -1.28 -2.30
N ILE A 167 19.56 -1.93 -1.75
CA ILE A 167 19.59 -3.38 -1.48
C ILE A 167 19.90 -4.13 -2.78
N GLY A 168 20.86 -5.06 -2.72
CA GLY A 168 21.28 -5.86 -3.85
C GLY A 168 22.41 -5.24 -4.69
N TYR A 169 22.99 -4.10 -4.26
CA TYR A 169 24.13 -3.47 -4.93
C TYR A 169 25.37 -3.44 -4.03
N ASN A 170 26.55 -3.42 -4.66
CA ASN A 170 27.87 -3.34 -4.02
C ASN A 170 27.98 -4.23 -2.76
N ASP A 171 28.23 -3.66 -1.58
CA ASP A 171 28.39 -4.43 -0.34
C ASP A 171 27.08 -5.10 0.11
N SER A 172 25.93 -4.51 -0.18
CA SER A 172 24.62 -5.05 0.18
C SER A 172 24.31 -6.37 -0.55
N LYS A 173 24.81 -6.57 -1.79
CA LYS A 173 24.60 -7.82 -2.55
C LYS A 173 25.20 -9.06 -1.94
N LEU A 174 26.13 -8.90 -0.98
CA LEU A 174 26.74 -10.04 -0.28
C LEU A 174 25.71 -10.88 0.50
N ARG A 175 24.54 -10.30 0.82
CA ARG A 175 23.49 -10.98 1.59
C ARG A 175 22.11 -10.92 0.97
N PHE A 176 21.81 -9.86 0.20
CA PHE A 176 20.45 -9.58 -0.27
C PHE A 176 20.43 -9.38 -1.80
N PRO A 177 19.57 -10.12 -2.54
CA PRO A 177 19.35 -9.84 -3.95
C PRO A 177 18.43 -8.60 -4.11
N HIS A 178 18.51 -7.94 -5.26
CA HIS A 178 17.61 -6.82 -5.61
C HIS A 178 16.17 -7.27 -5.94
N THR A 179 15.84 -8.52 -5.66
CA THR A 179 14.50 -9.13 -5.80
C THR A 179 13.88 -9.52 -4.47
N PHE A 180 14.53 -9.20 -3.34
CA PHE A 180 14.03 -9.53 -2.01
C PHE A 180 12.66 -8.85 -1.73
N GLY A 181 11.78 -9.55 -0.99
CA GLY A 181 10.47 -8.98 -0.60
C GLY A 181 9.48 -8.89 -1.77
N GLY A 182 9.56 -9.82 -2.73
CA GLY A 182 8.67 -9.91 -3.90
C GLY A 182 7.60 -11.00 -3.80
N GLU A 183 7.56 -11.76 -2.71
CA GLU A 183 6.66 -12.90 -2.58
C GLU A 183 5.31 -12.50 -1.95
N PRO A 184 4.19 -13.16 -2.33
CA PRO A 184 2.87 -12.87 -1.77
C PRO A 184 2.81 -12.95 -0.24
N LYS A 185 3.54 -13.87 0.40
CA LYS A 185 3.63 -13.95 1.87
C LYS A 185 4.28 -12.71 2.49
N ASP A 186 5.32 -12.18 1.85
CA ASP A 186 5.95 -10.94 2.28
C ASP A 186 4.95 -9.77 2.22
N TYR A 187 4.17 -9.71 1.14
CA TYR A 187 3.15 -8.68 0.95
C TYR A 187 2.06 -8.70 2.02
N LEU A 188 1.65 -9.89 2.52
CA LEU A 188 0.70 -9.98 3.65
C LEU A 188 1.19 -9.20 4.89
N TRP A 189 2.50 -9.22 5.13
CA TRP A 189 3.16 -8.58 6.27
C TRP A 189 3.74 -7.21 5.97
N GLY A 190 3.49 -6.66 4.79
CA GLY A 190 4.00 -5.35 4.39
C GLY A 190 5.51 -5.31 4.17
N ILE A 191 6.12 -6.45 3.87
CA ILE A 191 7.53 -6.57 3.54
C ILE A 191 7.67 -6.39 2.02
N SER A 192 8.45 -5.41 1.60
CA SER A 192 8.76 -5.15 0.19
C SER A 192 10.14 -4.53 0.06
N LEU A 193 10.78 -4.74 -1.09
CA LEU A 193 12.08 -4.13 -1.38
C LEU A 193 12.03 -2.60 -1.26
N MET A 194 10.96 -1.98 -1.80
CA MET A 194 10.74 -0.54 -1.70
C MET A 194 10.62 -0.07 -0.25
N GLY A 195 9.87 -0.79 0.57
CA GLY A 195 9.67 -0.44 1.98
C GLY A 195 10.97 -0.52 2.78
N LEU A 196 11.76 -1.57 2.58
CA LEU A 196 13.07 -1.72 3.24
C LEU A 196 14.07 -0.65 2.81
N GLN A 197 14.10 -0.28 1.53
CA GLN A 197 14.98 0.80 1.05
C GLN A 197 14.53 2.17 1.59
N LEU A 198 13.23 2.41 1.67
CA LEU A 198 12.71 3.66 2.26
C LEU A 198 13.02 3.73 3.76
N TRP A 199 12.93 2.60 4.48
CA TRP A 199 13.40 2.51 5.86
C TRP A 199 14.89 2.83 5.98
N ASN A 200 15.73 2.23 5.13
CA ASN A 200 17.16 2.56 5.09
C ASN A 200 17.39 4.04 4.85
N SER A 201 16.64 4.67 3.95
CA SER A 201 16.74 6.10 3.67
C SER A 201 16.37 6.96 4.90
N ILE A 202 15.34 6.59 5.66
CA ILE A 202 15.00 7.24 6.95
C ILE A 202 16.15 7.09 7.94
N ARG A 203 16.75 5.90 8.03
CA ARG A 203 17.88 5.66 8.94
C ARG A 203 19.16 6.39 8.50
N VAL A 204 19.33 6.62 7.19
CA VAL A 204 20.39 7.50 6.66
C VAL A 204 20.19 8.93 7.17
N ILE A 205 18.97 9.45 7.19
CA ILE A 205 18.72 10.79 7.77
C ILE A 205 19.04 10.78 9.28
N ASP A 206 18.67 9.72 10.02
CA ASP A 206 19.03 9.60 11.44
C ASP A 206 20.55 9.58 11.63
N TYR A 207 21.28 8.84 10.77
CA TYR A 207 22.75 8.78 10.79
C TYR A 207 23.38 10.16 10.52
N LEU A 208 22.95 10.84 9.47
CA LEU A 208 23.47 12.17 9.14
C LEU A 208 23.25 13.17 10.29
N GLN A 209 22.05 13.16 10.90
CA GLN A 209 21.76 14.02 12.05
C GLN A 209 22.54 13.66 13.31
N SER A 210 23.08 12.44 13.42
CA SER A 210 23.89 12.01 14.57
C SER A 210 25.35 12.49 14.50
N LEU A 211 25.80 12.98 13.35
CA LEU A 211 27.16 13.42 13.13
C LEU A 211 27.39 14.81 13.75
N PRO A 212 28.46 15.00 14.53
CA PRO A 212 28.68 16.25 15.29
C PRO A 212 28.97 17.47 14.41
N ASP A 213 29.41 17.26 13.19
CA ASP A 213 29.72 18.29 12.20
C ASP A 213 28.60 18.52 11.17
N VAL A 214 27.43 17.88 11.32
CA VAL A 214 26.23 18.10 10.51
C VAL A 214 25.28 19.07 11.19
N ASP A 215 24.74 20.01 10.42
CA ASP A 215 23.58 20.82 10.84
C ASP A 215 22.29 20.00 10.64
N PRO A 216 21.62 19.57 11.71
CA PRO A 216 20.45 18.69 11.64
C PRO A 216 19.24 19.33 10.96
N ASP A 217 19.21 20.66 10.83
CA ASP A 217 18.12 21.40 10.19
C ASP A 217 18.37 21.69 8.71
N ARG A 218 19.56 21.34 8.18
CA ARG A 218 19.93 21.55 6.76
C ARG A 218 20.24 20.23 6.04
N ILE A 219 19.23 19.37 5.92
CA ILE A 219 19.33 18.07 5.27
C ILE A 219 18.66 18.11 3.89
N ALA A 220 19.33 17.56 2.87
CA ALA A 220 18.79 17.39 1.52
C ALA A 220 18.80 15.92 1.09
N CYS A 221 18.09 15.64 -0.01
CA CYS A 221 18.13 14.35 -0.69
C CYS A 221 18.15 14.53 -2.21
N THR A 222 18.98 13.74 -2.91
CA THR A 222 19.02 13.72 -4.38
C THR A 222 19.45 12.36 -4.91
N GLY A 223 18.79 11.92 -5.96
CA GLY A 223 19.11 10.71 -6.70
C GLY A 223 18.38 10.69 -8.04
N ALA A 224 18.82 9.83 -8.96
CA ALA A 224 18.19 9.67 -10.27
C ALA A 224 17.60 8.27 -10.44
N SER A 225 16.57 8.12 -11.30
CA SER A 225 15.95 6.81 -11.58
C SER A 225 15.40 6.18 -10.29
N GLY A 226 15.76 4.94 -9.95
CA GLY A 226 15.42 4.35 -8.65
C GLY A 226 15.85 5.19 -7.45
N GLY A 227 16.99 5.93 -7.55
CA GLY A 227 17.38 6.93 -6.56
C GLY A 227 16.47 8.17 -6.55
N GLY A 228 15.92 8.54 -7.70
CA GLY A 228 14.86 9.55 -7.82
C GLY A 228 13.59 9.12 -7.11
N THR A 229 13.18 7.85 -7.27
CA THR A 229 12.06 7.25 -6.53
C THR A 229 12.30 7.34 -5.03
N GLN A 230 13.46 6.91 -4.53
CA GLN A 230 13.79 7.01 -3.10
C GLN A 230 13.77 8.46 -2.63
N THR A 231 14.22 9.41 -3.46
CA THR A 231 14.22 10.84 -3.12
C THR A 231 12.80 11.37 -2.95
N PHE A 232 11.90 11.16 -3.93
CA PHE A 232 10.55 11.72 -3.81
C PHE A 232 9.69 10.96 -2.77
N MET A 233 9.94 9.70 -2.52
CA MET A 233 9.29 8.96 -1.44
C MET A 233 9.76 9.44 -0.07
N LEU A 234 11.07 9.58 0.14
CA LEU A 234 11.62 10.06 1.41
C LEU A 234 11.15 11.47 1.74
N MET A 235 11.24 12.41 0.79
CA MET A 235 10.82 13.80 1.03
C MET A 235 9.31 13.94 1.33
N SER A 236 8.48 13.00 0.81
CA SER A 236 7.03 13.03 1.01
C SER A 236 6.61 12.62 2.43
N ILE A 237 7.40 11.78 3.10
CA ILE A 237 7.09 11.24 4.43
C ILE A 237 7.97 11.81 5.54
N ASP A 238 9.18 12.27 5.24
CA ASP A 238 10.14 12.79 6.21
C ASP A 238 10.38 14.30 6.04
N LYS A 239 9.83 15.09 6.95
CA LYS A 239 9.92 16.57 6.95
C LYS A 239 11.32 17.10 7.27
N ARG A 240 12.25 16.23 7.67
CA ARG A 240 13.65 16.60 7.90
C ARG A 240 14.40 16.86 6.59
N VAL A 241 13.95 16.29 5.49
CA VAL A 241 14.45 16.64 4.15
C VAL A 241 13.95 18.05 3.81
N LYS A 242 14.83 19.03 3.85
CA LYS A 242 14.50 20.47 3.64
C LYS A 242 14.56 20.86 2.16
N VAL A 243 15.47 20.28 1.39
CA VAL A 243 15.66 20.54 -0.03
C VAL A 243 15.77 19.21 -0.77
N SER A 244 15.22 19.10 -1.97
CA SER A 244 15.28 17.85 -2.74
C SER A 244 15.48 18.05 -4.23
N SER A 245 16.05 17.01 -4.85
CA SER A 245 16.15 16.89 -6.31
C SER A 245 15.90 15.43 -6.73
N PRO A 246 14.63 15.06 -6.98
CA PRO A 246 14.27 13.76 -7.55
C PRO A 246 14.45 13.80 -9.06
N ASN A 247 15.53 13.22 -9.57
CA ASN A 247 15.91 13.38 -10.96
C ASN A 247 15.39 12.23 -11.83
N VAL A 248 14.92 12.59 -13.04
CA VAL A 248 14.48 11.72 -14.14
C VAL A 248 13.55 10.59 -13.69
N MET A 249 12.56 10.89 -12.79
CA MET A 249 11.67 9.85 -12.28
C MET A 249 10.23 10.30 -11.99
N ILE A 250 9.98 11.56 -11.65
CA ILE A 250 8.59 12.02 -11.51
C ILE A 250 7.98 12.16 -12.91
N SER A 251 6.99 11.30 -13.21
CA SER A 251 6.34 11.28 -14.52
C SER A 251 4.87 10.92 -14.41
N ALA A 252 4.07 11.45 -15.31
CA ALA A 252 2.68 11.06 -15.55
C ALA A 252 2.55 9.83 -16.48
N TYR A 253 3.64 9.46 -17.16
CA TYR A 253 3.67 8.46 -18.24
C TYR A 253 4.34 7.13 -17.84
N MET A 254 5.11 7.11 -16.74
CA MET A 254 5.77 5.91 -16.23
C MET A 254 5.91 6.00 -14.70
N GLN A 255 5.58 4.93 -14.00
CA GLN A 255 5.50 4.94 -12.54
C GLN A 255 6.61 4.17 -11.82
N GLY A 256 7.46 3.47 -12.56
CA GLY A 256 8.55 2.66 -12.04
C GLY A 256 8.46 1.20 -12.47
N GLY A 257 9.56 0.62 -12.96
CA GLY A 257 9.63 -0.72 -13.54
C GLY A 257 10.26 -1.78 -12.64
N CYS A 258 10.73 -1.42 -11.44
CA CYS A 258 11.43 -2.33 -10.52
C CYS A 258 10.66 -2.53 -9.21
N LEU A 259 10.87 -3.66 -8.53
CA LEU A 259 10.35 -3.92 -7.18
C LEU A 259 10.74 -2.83 -6.17
N CYS A 260 11.92 -2.21 -6.32
CA CYS A 260 12.37 -1.13 -5.45
C CYS A 260 11.63 0.20 -5.65
N GLU A 261 10.76 0.28 -6.65
CA GLU A 261 9.94 1.44 -7.01
C GLU A 261 8.46 1.16 -6.81
N ASN A 262 8.11 -0.08 -6.48
CA ASN A 262 6.75 -0.56 -6.38
C ASN A 262 6.52 -1.29 -5.05
N ALA A 263 5.47 -0.89 -4.34
CA ALA A 263 4.96 -1.60 -3.18
C ALA A 263 3.47 -1.88 -3.37
N PRO A 264 2.94 -3.01 -2.90
CA PRO A 264 1.51 -3.30 -3.02
C PRO A 264 0.65 -2.18 -2.44
N ASN A 265 -0.50 -1.91 -3.06
CA ASN A 265 -1.46 -0.85 -2.71
C ASN A 265 -0.93 0.60 -2.85
N LEU A 266 0.32 0.81 -3.26
CA LEU A 266 0.92 2.15 -3.26
C LEU A 266 0.20 3.12 -4.21
N ARG A 267 -0.18 2.65 -5.42
CA ARG A 267 -0.72 3.50 -6.49
C ARG A 267 -2.15 3.12 -6.91
N VAL A 268 -2.93 2.53 -6.01
CA VAL A 268 -4.33 2.17 -6.32
C VAL A 268 -5.20 3.41 -6.59
N ASP A 269 -4.84 4.55 -6.03
CA ASP A 269 -5.59 5.81 -6.17
C ASP A 269 -4.70 7.05 -6.41
N CYS A 270 -3.39 6.88 -6.61
CA CYS A 270 -2.44 7.97 -6.81
C CYS A 270 -1.37 7.62 -7.87
N PHE A 271 -0.44 8.55 -8.10
CA PHE A 271 0.69 8.36 -9.00
C PHE A 271 1.86 9.32 -8.66
N ASN A 272 3.00 9.16 -9.32
CA ASN A 272 4.26 9.82 -8.93
C ASN A 272 4.18 11.35 -8.86
N VAL A 273 3.39 12.01 -9.72
CA VAL A 273 3.31 13.48 -9.73
C VAL A 273 2.62 14.01 -8.47
N GLU A 274 1.58 13.32 -7.97
CA GLU A 274 0.95 13.70 -6.69
C GLU A 274 1.92 13.52 -5.52
N ILE A 275 2.67 12.41 -5.51
CA ILE A 275 3.66 12.14 -4.46
C ILE A 275 4.78 13.19 -4.52
N GLY A 276 5.25 13.55 -5.71
CA GLY A 276 6.23 14.62 -5.92
C GLY A 276 5.75 15.98 -5.40
N ALA A 277 4.47 16.29 -5.60
CA ALA A 277 3.86 17.54 -5.13
C ALA A 277 3.82 17.67 -3.59
N MET A 278 3.95 16.57 -2.84
CA MET A 278 4.00 16.59 -1.37
C MET A 278 5.24 17.27 -0.80
N MET A 279 6.24 17.57 -1.63
CA MET A 279 7.40 18.37 -1.19
C MET A 279 7.02 19.82 -0.89
N ALA A 280 5.99 20.37 -1.53
CA ALA A 280 5.53 21.73 -1.29
C ALA A 280 5.22 22.00 0.20
N PRO A 281 5.59 23.17 0.74
CA PRO A 281 6.27 24.30 0.09
C PRO A 281 7.81 24.31 0.23
N ARG A 282 8.45 23.16 0.52
CA ARG A 282 9.91 23.05 0.67
C ARG A 282 10.59 23.09 -0.71
N PRO A 283 11.83 23.63 -0.82
CA PRO A 283 12.51 23.77 -2.10
C PRO A 283 12.75 22.44 -2.82
N MET A 284 12.38 22.38 -4.11
CA MET A 284 12.60 21.24 -5.00
C MET A 284 13.04 21.69 -6.39
N ILE A 285 14.03 21.02 -6.96
CA ILE A 285 14.36 21.12 -8.38
C ILE A 285 14.09 19.78 -9.07
N MET A 286 13.34 19.82 -10.17
CA MET A 286 13.02 18.67 -11.00
C MET A 286 13.98 18.62 -12.19
N LEU A 287 14.79 17.57 -12.28
CA LEU A 287 15.62 17.32 -13.46
C LEU A 287 14.90 16.31 -14.35
N SER A 288 14.82 16.64 -15.65
CA SER A 288 14.25 15.79 -16.69
C SER A 288 15.18 15.71 -17.87
N CYS A 289 14.94 14.78 -18.80
CA CYS A 289 15.68 14.71 -20.05
C CYS A 289 14.75 14.43 -21.24
N THR A 290 15.22 14.77 -22.44
CA THR A 290 14.44 14.61 -23.66
C THR A 290 14.34 13.16 -24.13
N GLY A 291 15.24 12.29 -23.68
CA GLY A 291 15.39 10.90 -24.14
C GLY A 291 14.80 9.84 -23.21
N ASP A 292 13.90 10.19 -22.27
CA ASP A 292 13.21 9.22 -21.41
C ASP A 292 11.76 9.62 -21.13
N TRP A 293 11.11 8.92 -20.20
CA TRP A 293 9.72 9.15 -19.77
C TRP A 293 9.48 10.48 -19.06
N THR A 294 10.52 11.26 -18.75
CA THR A 294 10.39 12.61 -18.17
C THR A 294 10.45 13.72 -19.21
N GLN A 295 10.44 13.39 -20.50
CA GLN A 295 10.48 14.36 -21.59
C GLN A 295 9.34 15.41 -21.55
N HIS A 296 8.22 15.05 -20.92
CA HIS A 296 7.05 15.92 -20.81
C HIS A 296 7.05 16.80 -19.54
N THR A 297 8.10 16.74 -18.73
CA THR A 297 8.15 17.49 -17.45
C THR A 297 7.89 18.99 -17.62
N PRO A 298 8.44 19.71 -18.62
CA PRO A 298 8.19 21.13 -18.76
C PRO A 298 6.72 21.51 -18.99
N GLU A 299 5.97 20.67 -19.71
CA GLU A 299 4.59 20.93 -20.12
C GLU A 299 3.54 20.26 -19.23
N VAL A 300 3.87 19.17 -18.52
CA VAL A 300 2.92 18.35 -17.79
C VAL A 300 3.21 18.31 -16.29
N GLU A 301 4.31 17.69 -15.87
CA GLU A 301 4.55 17.43 -14.45
C GLU A 301 4.93 18.70 -13.68
N TYR A 302 5.79 19.55 -14.24
CA TYR A 302 6.22 20.78 -13.58
C TYR A 302 5.06 21.76 -13.37
N PRO A 303 4.23 22.11 -14.38
CA PRO A 303 3.08 22.98 -14.16
C PRO A 303 2.06 22.42 -13.16
N ALA A 304 1.85 21.09 -13.17
CA ALA A 304 0.98 20.41 -12.23
C ALA A 304 1.46 20.59 -10.80
N ILE A 305 2.73 20.28 -10.50
CA ILE A 305 3.32 20.45 -9.18
C ILE A 305 3.42 21.92 -8.79
N GLN A 306 3.80 22.81 -9.72
CA GLN A 306 3.86 24.25 -9.48
C GLN A 306 2.49 24.81 -9.06
N SER A 307 1.38 24.24 -9.55
CA SER A 307 0.04 24.66 -9.12
C SER A 307 -0.17 24.51 -7.61
N ILE A 308 0.43 23.48 -7.02
CA ILE A 308 0.42 23.26 -5.57
C ILE A 308 1.31 24.28 -4.85
N TYR A 309 2.51 24.56 -5.37
CA TYR A 309 3.39 25.59 -4.77
C TYR A 309 2.76 26.99 -4.78
N ARG A 310 1.93 27.33 -5.81
CA ARG A 310 1.16 28.59 -5.82
C ARG A 310 0.21 28.71 -4.63
N MET A 311 -0.38 27.62 -4.15
CA MET A 311 -1.28 27.64 -2.98
C MET A 311 -0.58 28.04 -1.68
N TYR A 312 0.76 27.96 -1.66
CA TYR A 312 1.62 28.30 -0.52
C TYR A 312 2.40 29.61 -0.75
N ASP A 313 2.14 30.35 -1.84
CA ASP A 313 2.93 31.53 -2.24
C ASP A 313 4.44 31.22 -2.32
N ALA A 314 4.79 30.03 -2.83
CA ALA A 314 6.15 29.48 -2.80
C ALA A 314 6.66 29.06 -4.19
N THR A 315 6.24 29.76 -5.25
CA THR A 315 6.63 29.41 -6.63
C THR A 315 8.12 29.61 -6.90
N ASP A 316 8.80 30.40 -6.11
CA ASP A 316 10.25 30.57 -6.10
C ASP A 316 11.03 29.35 -5.54
N LYS A 317 10.32 28.41 -4.89
CA LYS A 317 10.86 27.20 -4.25
C LYS A 317 10.72 25.94 -5.13
N ILE A 318 10.25 26.09 -6.35
CA ILE A 318 10.25 25.00 -7.32
C ILE A 318 10.90 25.44 -8.62
N ALA A 319 11.76 24.59 -9.17
CA ALA A 319 12.41 24.78 -10.45
C ALA A 319 12.37 23.50 -11.29
N SER A 320 12.49 23.64 -12.60
CA SER A 320 12.65 22.53 -13.53
C SER A 320 13.78 22.84 -14.52
N VAL A 321 14.63 21.85 -14.75
CA VAL A 321 15.68 21.89 -15.78
C VAL A 321 15.56 20.63 -16.62
N GLN A 322 15.44 20.78 -17.92
CA GLN A 322 15.46 19.67 -18.89
C GLN A 322 16.79 19.64 -19.63
N VAL A 323 17.42 18.48 -19.66
CA VAL A 323 18.69 18.24 -20.33
C VAL A 323 18.45 17.47 -21.64
N ASP A 324 19.02 17.91 -22.74
CA ASP A 324 18.95 17.19 -24.03
C ASP A 324 19.90 16.00 -24.03
N ALA A 325 19.44 14.88 -23.46
CA ALA A 325 20.20 13.65 -23.30
C ALA A 325 19.29 12.44 -23.10
N GLN A 326 19.88 11.25 -23.19
CA GLN A 326 19.25 10.02 -22.72
C GLN A 326 19.13 10.03 -21.20
N HIS A 327 18.41 9.04 -20.62
CA HIS A 327 18.26 8.86 -19.18
C HIS A 327 19.59 8.98 -18.43
N ASN A 328 19.72 9.96 -17.53
CA ASN A 328 21.01 10.37 -17.00
C ASN A 328 20.96 11.03 -15.61
N TYR A 329 22.13 11.22 -15.01
CA TYR A 329 22.49 12.23 -14.03
C TYR A 329 23.90 12.76 -14.38
N ASN A 330 24.00 13.28 -15.60
CA ASN A 330 25.25 13.74 -16.20
C ASN A 330 25.75 15.04 -15.53
N GLN A 331 26.85 15.59 -16.04
CA GLN A 331 27.48 16.78 -15.46
C GLN A 331 26.52 17.98 -15.47
N GLU A 332 25.80 18.23 -16.55
CA GLU A 332 24.87 19.38 -16.66
C GLU A 332 23.76 19.29 -15.60
N SER A 333 23.19 18.10 -15.44
CA SER A 333 22.20 17.83 -14.38
C SER A 333 22.79 18.06 -12.98
N ARG A 334 24.01 17.60 -12.72
CA ARG A 334 24.66 17.78 -11.42
C ARG A 334 24.94 19.25 -11.12
N GLU A 335 25.44 20.00 -12.11
CA GLU A 335 25.73 21.44 -11.98
C GLU A 335 24.48 22.27 -11.64
N ALA A 336 23.31 21.92 -12.20
CA ALA A 336 22.05 22.55 -11.85
C ALA A 336 21.66 22.28 -10.38
N VAL A 337 21.84 21.05 -9.92
CA VAL A 337 21.55 20.68 -8.53
C VAL A 337 22.49 21.35 -7.54
N TYR A 338 23.78 21.52 -7.88
CA TYR A 338 24.72 22.26 -7.04
C TYR A 338 24.25 23.70 -6.80
N GLY A 339 23.85 24.41 -7.84
CA GLY A 339 23.34 25.76 -7.71
C GLY A 339 22.12 25.87 -6.82
N TRP A 340 21.17 24.95 -7.03
CA TRP A 340 19.95 24.92 -6.22
C TRP A 340 20.22 24.64 -4.75
N PHE A 341 21.08 23.65 -4.44
CA PHE A 341 21.40 23.28 -3.06
C PHE A 341 22.24 24.38 -2.36
N ASN A 342 23.16 25.03 -3.07
CA ASN A 342 23.90 26.18 -2.54
C ASN A 342 22.96 27.32 -2.13
N LYS A 343 22.00 27.67 -2.99
CA LYS A 343 21.01 28.71 -2.69
C LYS A 343 20.23 28.42 -1.42
N TRP A 344 19.67 27.20 -1.32
CA TRP A 344 18.68 26.90 -0.28
C TRP A 344 19.27 26.37 1.03
N LEU A 345 20.48 25.81 1.01
CA LEU A 345 21.11 25.24 2.20
C LEU A 345 22.29 26.07 2.73
N LEU A 346 23.03 26.73 1.83
CA LEU A 346 24.15 27.59 2.21
C LEU A 346 23.78 29.08 2.16
N GLY A 347 22.69 29.47 1.50
CA GLY A 347 22.32 30.87 1.28
C GLY A 347 23.26 31.58 0.29
N VAL A 348 23.89 30.83 -0.62
CA VAL A 348 24.88 31.32 -1.58
C VAL A 348 24.37 31.20 -3.01
N GLY A 349 24.53 32.26 -3.79
CA GLY A 349 24.09 32.30 -5.18
C GLY A 349 22.58 32.49 -5.35
N ASP A 350 22.14 32.48 -6.60
CA ASP A 350 20.74 32.67 -7.01
C ASP A 350 20.03 31.37 -7.41
N GLY A 351 20.75 30.24 -7.38
CA GLY A 351 20.26 28.92 -7.79
C GLY A 351 20.64 28.52 -9.22
N SER A 352 21.37 29.37 -9.96
CA SER A 352 21.93 29.03 -11.28
C SER A 352 23.01 27.95 -11.15
N SER A 353 23.23 27.21 -12.26
CA SER A 353 24.17 26.08 -12.31
C SER A 353 25.59 26.48 -11.87
N ILE A 354 26.22 25.65 -11.04
CA ILE A 354 27.61 25.78 -10.61
C ILE A 354 28.47 24.76 -11.34
N LYS A 355 29.53 25.20 -12.04
CA LYS A 355 30.42 24.32 -12.78
C LYS A 355 31.19 23.36 -11.87
N GLU A 356 31.26 22.08 -12.28
CA GLU A 356 32.07 21.09 -11.60
C GLU A 356 33.55 21.44 -11.60
N THR A 357 34.17 21.31 -10.46
CA THR A 357 35.65 21.28 -10.39
C THR A 357 36.12 19.90 -10.82
N PRO A 358 37.14 19.77 -11.68
CA PRO A 358 37.69 18.48 -12.11
C PRO A 358 38.01 17.59 -10.90
N PHE A 359 37.72 16.33 -11.01
CA PHE A 359 37.88 15.37 -9.92
C PHE A 359 38.43 14.04 -10.42
N GLU A 360 39.10 13.32 -9.54
CA GLU A 360 39.48 11.95 -9.73
C GLU A 360 38.68 11.07 -8.76
N VAL A 361 38.12 9.99 -9.29
CA VAL A 361 37.38 9.02 -8.48
C VAL A 361 38.35 7.91 -8.04
N PRO A 362 38.47 7.63 -6.74
CA PRO A 362 39.27 6.52 -6.27
C PRO A 362 38.84 5.17 -6.88
N PRO A 363 39.74 4.20 -7.03
CA PRO A 363 39.40 2.85 -7.48
C PRO A 363 38.26 2.25 -6.65
N PRO A 364 37.31 1.55 -7.27
CA PRO A 364 36.14 0.97 -6.58
C PRO A 364 36.50 0.13 -5.36
N GLU A 365 37.60 -0.63 -5.43
CA GLU A 365 38.06 -1.51 -4.37
C GLU A 365 38.43 -0.77 -3.08
N GLN A 366 38.87 0.49 -3.19
CA GLN A 366 39.15 1.35 -2.03
C GLN A 366 37.89 1.92 -1.40
N MET A 367 36.78 1.96 -2.14
CA MET A 367 35.50 2.51 -1.68
C MET A 367 34.51 1.46 -1.19
N LEU A 368 34.83 0.15 -1.31
CA LEU A 368 34.03 -0.90 -0.69
C LEU A 368 34.13 -0.84 0.84
N VAL A 369 33.02 -1.09 1.51
CA VAL A 369 32.94 -1.17 2.98
C VAL A 369 33.49 -2.51 3.46
N PHE A 370 33.25 -3.58 2.69
CA PHE A 370 33.70 -4.95 2.97
C PHE A 370 34.51 -5.50 1.78
N PRO A 371 35.74 -5.00 1.53
CA PRO A 371 36.50 -5.34 0.34
C PRO A 371 36.91 -6.80 0.28
N ASP A 372 37.06 -7.47 1.43
CA ASP A 372 37.34 -8.90 1.57
C ASP A 372 36.08 -9.78 1.65
N GLY A 373 34.90 -9.20 1.52
CA GLY A 373 33.60 -9.89 1.65
C GLY A 373 33.23 -10.33 3.07
N LYS A 374 34.03 -9.93 4.07
CA LYS A 374 33.80 -10.27 5.47
C LYS A 374 32.80 -9.31 6.11
N LEU A 375 31.62 -9.84 6.42
CA LEU A 375 30.59 -9.11 7.14
C LEU A 375 30.76 -9.25 8.66
N PRO A 376 30.17 -8.34 9.47
CA PRO A 376 30.08 -8.48 10.91
C PRO A 376 29.43 -9.81 11.33
N ASP A 377 29.83 -10.37 12.47
CA ASP A 377 29.35 -11.67 12.97
C ASP A 377 27.83 -11.71 13.19
N ASN A 378 27.20 -10.56 13.47
CA ASN A 378 25.76 -10.43 13.66
C ASN A 378 24.99 -10.19 12.36
N ALA A 379 25.63 -10.26 11.19
CA ALA A 379 24.98 -10.07 9.91
C ALA A 379 23.96 -11.19 9.63
N ILE A 380 22.69 -10.82 9.42
CA ILE A 380 21.63 -11.77 9.06
C ILE A 380 21.61 -12.03 7.55
N THR A 381 21.03 -13.17 7.16
CA THR A 381 20.85 -13.56 5.75
C THR A 381 19.46 -13.09 5.22
N SER A 382 19.28 -13.20 3.90
CA SER A 382 17.99 -12.93 3.27
C SER A 382 16.88 -13.85 3.81
N GLU A 383 17.19 -15.11 4.08
CA GLU A 383 16.24 -16.09 4.60
C GLU A 383 15.82 -15.79 6.05
N GLN A 384 16.64 -15.06 6.80
CA GLN A 384 16.36 -14.69 8.20
C GLN A 384 15.58 -13.39 8.32
N LEU A 385 15.73 -12.46 7.36
CA LEU A 385 15.17 -11.10 7.50
C LEU A 385 13.64 -11.11 7.54
N ALA A 386 12.96 -11.79 6.61
CA ALA A 386 11.50 -11.82 6.57
C ALA A 386 10.89 -12.48 7.83
N PRO A 387 11.34 -13.66 8.30
CA PRO A 387 10.87 -14.24 9.57
C PRO A 387 11.10 -13.32 10.78
N ASN A 388 12.26 -12.65 10.86
CA ASN A 388 12.57 -11.72 11.95
C ASN A 388 11.61 -10.51 11.94
N LEU A 389 11.34 -9.95 10.76
CA LEU A 389 10.39 -8.85 10.62
C LEU A 389 8.96 -9.28 10.98
N ILE A 390 8.51 -10.45 10.54
CA ILE A 390 7.20 -11.01 10.89
C ILE A 390 7.08 -11.17 12.41
N GLY A 391 8.10 -11.74 13.06
CA GLY A 391 8.15 -11.86 14.52
C GLY A 391 8.08 -10.51 15.22
N TYR A 392 8.80 -9.52 14.72
CA TYR A 392 8.76 -8.15 15.23
C TYR A 392 7.38 -7.52 15.06
N PHE A 393 6.74 -7.64 13.88
CA PHE A 393 5.40 -7.07 13.64
C PHE A 393 4.32 -7.73 14.50
N LYS A 394 4.39 -9.06 14.69
CA LYS A 394 3.51 -9.76 15.65
C LYS A 394 3.68 -9.19 17.06
N SER A 395 4.91 -8.98 17.51
CA SER A 395 5.20 -8.40 18.82
C SER A 395 4.68 -6.97 18.93
N GLN A 396 4.81 -6.15 17.89
CA GLN A 396 4.28 -4.78 17.83
C GLN A 396 2.77 -4.77 17.98
N ILE A 397 2.03 -5.63 17.25
CA ILE A 397 0.57 -5.77 17.38
C ILE A 397 0.19 -6.16 18.82
N MET A 398 0.88 -7.14 19.39
CA MET A 398 0.59 -7.60 20.77
C MET A 398 0.91 -6.53 21.82
N SER A 399 1.93 -5.72 21.62
CA SER A 399 2.27 -4.61 22.51
C SER A 399 1.18 -3.51 22.57
N LEU A 400 0.48 -3.32 21.45
CA LEU A 400 -0.64 -2.38 21.32
C LEU A 400 -1.96 -2.91 21.87
N LYS A 401 -2.04 -4.19 22.29
CA LYS A 401 -3.29 -4.80 22.77
C LYS A 401 -3.97 -3.93 23.82
N PRO A 402 -5.25 -3.56 23.66
CA PRO A 402 -5.98 -2.72 24.59
C PRO A 402 -6.10 -3.32 25.99
N LYS A 403 -5.90 -2.50 27.01
CA LYS A 403 -6.04 -2.88 28.44
C LYS A 403 -7.11 -2.04 29.15
N ASP A 404 -7.41 -0.87 28.63
CA ASP A 404 -8.37 0.12 29.11
C ASP A 404 -8.91 0.98 27.97
N ALA A 405 -9.81 1.90 28.25
CA ALA A 405 -10.44 2.76 27.25
C ALA A 405 -9.42 3.65 26.50
N THR A 406 -8.36 4.12 27.16
CA THR A 406 -7.35 4.97 26.55
C THR A 406 -6.53 4.19 25.53
N SER A 407 -6.01 3.03 25.92
CA SER A 407 -5.26 2.14 25.03
C SER A 407 -6.14 1.55 23.91
N PHE A 408 -7.45 1.41 24.17
CA PHE A 408 -8.41 1.00 23.15
C PHE A 408 -8.56 2.05 22.05
N GLN A 409 -8.68 3.32 22.42
CA GLN A 409 -8.73 4.41 21.43
C GLN A 409 -7.39 4.57 20.70
N ALA A 410 -6.27 4.49 21.42
CA ALA A 410 -4.94 4.53 20.79
C ALA A 410 -4.73 3.41 19.76
N TYR A 411 -5.23 2.19 20.05
CA TYR A 411 -5.20 1.10 19.07
C TYR A 411 -6.01 1.43 17.82
N ARG A 412 -7.24 1.95 17.98
CA ARG A 412 -8.09 2.38 16.85
C ARG A 412 -7.40 3.44 15.99
N ASP A 413 -6.77 4.43 16.62
CA ASP A 413 -6.11 5.55 15.94
C ASP A 413 -4.89 5.07 15.12
N ILE A 414 -4.20 4.04 15.58
CA ILE A 414 -3.00 3.50 14.93
C ILE A 414 -3.38 2.37 13.95
N MET A 415 -3.95 1.30 14.48
CA MET A 415 -4.18 0.08 13.71
C MET A 415 -5.42 0.19 12.79
N GLY A 416 -6.42 1.01 13.18
CA GLY A 416 -7.54 1.33 12.31
C GLY A 416 -7.12 2.00 11.01
N VAL A 417 -6.12 2.90 11.07
CA VAL A 417 -5.51 3.50 9.87
C VAL A 417 -4.80 2.43 9.04
N ALA A 418 -3.95 1.61 9.66
CA ALA A 418 -3.28 0.51 8.95
C ALA A 418 -4.29 -0.39 8.23
N TYR A 419 -5.36 -0.75 8.92
CA TYR A 419 -6.42 -1.62 8.42
C TYR A 419 -7.17 -1.01 7.23
N GLN A 420 -7.56 0.27 7.33
CA GLN A 420 -8.25 0.99 6.27
C GLN A 420 -7.40 1.06 4.99
N TYR A 421 -6.09 1.34 5.11
CA TYR A 421 -5.20 1.46 3.95
C TYR A 421 -4.74 0.09 3.41
N ALA A 422 -4.69 -0.96 4.23
CA ALA A 422 -4.47 -2.32 3.77
C ALA A 422 -5.64 -2.82 2.90
N LEU A 423 -6.88 -2.64 3.37
CA LEU A 423 -8.07 -2.97 2.61
C LEU A 423 -8.28 -2.02 1.42
N SER A 424 -7.95 -0.74 1.58
CA SER A 424 -8.10 0.30 0.54
C SER A 424 -9.52 0.44 -0.02
N VAL A 425 -10.52 0.09 0.78
CA VAL A 425 -11.95 0.20 0.47
C VAL A 425 -12.66 1.02 1.55
N LYS A 426 -13.85 1.49 1.26
CA LYS A 426 -14.67 2.26 2.20
C LYS A 426 -16.15 2.03 1.96
N GLN A 427 -16.93 2.15 3.02
CA GLN A 427 -18.39 2.18 2.88
C GLN A 427 -18.80 3.49 2.16
N PRO A 428 -19.54 3.40 1.04
CA PRO A 428 -20.11 4.59 0.40
C PRO A 428 -21.24 5.16 1.23
N GLU A 429 -21.56 6.44 1.02
CA GLU A 429 -22.79 7.03 1.54
C GLU A 429 -24.00 6.44 0.82
N ALA A 430 -25.12 6.27 1.50
CA ALA A 430 -26.36 5.72 0.91
C ALA A 430 -26.83 6.52 -0.32
N CYS A 431 -26.62 7.84 -0.33
CA CYS A 431 -26.95 8.70 -1.46
C CYS A 431 -26.06 8.52 -2.69
N ASP A 432 -24.87 7.89 -2.54
CA ASP A 432 -23.94 7.62 -3.64
C ASP A 432 -24.20 6.27 -4.32
N ILE A 433 -25.15 5.50 -3.82
CA ILE A 433 -25.51 4.22 -4.44
C ILE A 433 -26.28 4.44 -5.74
N LYS A 434 -25.82 3.76 -6.79
CA LYS A 434 -26.54 3.60 -8.06
C LYS A 434 -27.31 2.29 -8.02
N VAL A 435 -28.57 2.32 -8.42
CA VAL A 435 -29.44 1.15 -8.46
C VAL A 435 -30.10 1.07 -9.82
N GLU A 436 -29.96 -0.07 -10.47
CA GLU A 436 -30.72 -0.41 -11.67
C GLU A 436 -31.67 -1.56 -11.33
N LYS A 437 -32.98 -1.33 -11.46
CA LYS A 437 -33.99 -2.36 -11.27
C LYS A 437 -34.19 -3.11 -12.59
N VAL A 438 -33.78 -4.38 -12.63
CA VAL A 438 -33.90 -5.25 -13.81
C VAL A 438 -35.31 -5.82 -13.93
N SER A 439 -35.87 -6.28 -12.82
CA SER A 439 -37.24 -6.80 -12.76
C SER A 439 -37.81 -6.77 -11.35
N GLU A 440 -39.15 -6.86 -11.28
CA GLU A 440 -39.89 -6.95 -10.02
C GLU A 440 -41.01 -7.99 -10.18
N GLU A 441 -41.18 -8.82 -9.17
CA GLU A 441 -42.22 -9.83 -9.13
C GLU A 441 -42.94 -9.80 -7.76
N GLN A 442 -44.26 -9.68 -7.77
CA GLN A 442 -45.08 -9.81 -6.58
C GLN A 442 -45.35 -11.29 -6.32
N LYS A 443 -44.91 -11.79 -5.17
CA LYS A 443 -45.25 -13.12 -4.64
C LYS A 443 -46.33 -12.99 -3.55
N GLU A 444 -46.82 -14.10 -3.05
CA GLU A 444 -47.93 -14.14 -2.08
C GLU A 444 -47.62 -13.33 -0.79
N THR A 445 -46.40 -13.44 -0.25
CA THR A 445 -46.03 -12.84 1.05
C THR A 445 -44.84 -11.88 0.97
N TYR A 446 -44.27 -11.70 -0.22
CA TYR A 446 -43.13 -10.79 -0.43
C TYR A 446 -43.05 -10.30 -1.87
N ARG A 447 -42.31 -9.22 -2.08
CA ARG A 447 -41.91 -8.74 -3.40
C ARG A 447 -40.45 -9.11 -3.64
N LEU A 448 -40.15 -9.67 -4.81
CA LEU A 448 -38.79 -9.98 -5.26
C LEU A 448 -38.36 -8.97 -6.31
N GLU A 449 -37.24 -8.30 -6.06
CA GLU A 449 -36.60 -7.39 -7.03
C GLU A 449 -35.24 -7.93 -7.44
N ARG A 450 -34.96 -7.89 -8.75
CA ARG A 450 -33.62 -8.15 -9.31
C ARG A 450 -32.97 -6.82 -9.61
N LEU A 451 -31.80 -6.62 -9.06
CA LEU A 451 -31.12 -5.33 -9.08
C LEU A 451 -29.68 -5.48 -9.56
N ILE A 452 -29.15 -4.40 -10.14
CA ILE A 452 -27.71 -4.19 -10.27
C ILE A 452 -27.38 -3.00 -9.38
N LEU A 453 -26.52 -3.20 -8.39
CA LEU A 453 -26.03 -2.18 -7.49
C LEU A 453 -24.67 -1.68 -7.94
N GLY A 454 -24.30 -0.46 -7.55
CA GLY A 454 -22.98 0.11 -7.77
C GLY A 454 -22.88 1.48 -7.12
N GLN A 455 -21.71 2.12 -7.26
CA GLN A 455 -21.50 3.50 -6.82
C GLN A 455 -21.57 4.45 -8.02
N LYS A 456 -22.11 5.65 -7.82
CA LYS A 456 -22.30 6.64 -8.89
C LYS A 456 -21.01 7.06 -9.61
N GLN A 457 -19.88 6.98 -8.92
CA GLN A 457 -18.57 7.43 -9.42
C GLN A 457 -17.63 6.28 -9.83
N VAL A 458 -18.09 5.03 -9.69
CA VAL A 458 -17.32 3.83 -9.98
C VAL A 458 -18.13 2.97 -10.95
N ASP A 459 -17.47 2.48 -11.99
CA ASP A 459 -18.11 1.56 -12.95
C ASP A 459 -18.09 0.13 -12.42
N GLU A 460 -18.81 -0.10 -11.31
CA GLU A 460 -19.01 -1.41 -10.71
C GLU A 460 -20.43 -1.89 -10.93
N GLN A 461 -20.62 -3.20 -11.08
CA GLN A 461 -21.91 -3.83 -11.28
C GLN A 461 -22.03 -5.05 -10.37
N ILE A 462 -22.86 -4.94 -9.34
CA ILE A 462 -23.08 -5.96 -8.32
C ILE A 462 -24.49 -6.53 -8.51
N PRO A 463 -24.65 -7.74 -9.05
CA PRO A 463 -25.95 -8.38 -9.17
C PRO A 463 -26.55 -8.69 -7.81
N ALA A 464 -27.83 -8.36 -7.61
CA ALA A 464 -28.49 -8.49 -6.33
C ALA A 464 -29.92 -9.01 -6.44
N LEU A 465 -30.35 -9.73 -5.40
CA LEU A 465 -31.74 -10.09 -5.15
C LEU A 465 -32.20 -9.42 -3.86
N LEU A 466 -33.30 -8.67 -3.95
CA LEU A 466 -33.95 -8.04 -2.81
C LEU A 466 -35.32 -8.65 -2.59
N PHE A 467 -35.50 -9.24 -1.39
CA PHE A 467 -36.77 -9.76 -0.92
C PHE A 467 -37.37 -8.77 0.07
N VAL A 468 -38.54 -8.24 -0.24
CA VAL A 468 -39.25 -7.25 0.58
C VAL A 468 -40.55 -7.84 1.11
N PRO A 469 -40.69 -8.09 2.43
CA PRO A 469 -41.94 -8.58 3.02
C PRO A 469 -43.02 -7.49 2.96
N GLU A 470 -44.30 -7.88 3.11
CA GLU A 470 -45.43 -6.91 3.13
C GLU A 470 -45.28 -5.87 4.26
N HIS A 471 -44.76 -6.26 5.41
CA HIS A 471 -44.58 -5.39 6.57
C HIS A 471 -43.12 -5.37 7.02
N PRO A 472 -42.25 -4.61 6.33
CA PRO A 472 -40.82 -4.55 6.66
C PRO A 472 -40.57 -3.86 8.01
N LYS A 473 -39.71 -4.46 8.86
CA LYS A 473 -39.34 -3.94 10.18
C LYS A 473 -37.86 -3.64 10.28
N SER A 474 -37.01 -4.39 9.56
CA SER A 474 -35.57 -4.27 9.57
C SER A 474 -35.01 -4.78 8.26
N ALA A 475 -33.66 -4.70 8.06
CA ALA A 475 -33.01 -5.18 6.88
C ALA A 475 -31.75 -6.00 7.22
N VAL A 476 -31.44 -7.01 6.40
CA VAL A 476 -30.28 -7.86 6.53
C VAL A 476 -29.63 -8.13 5.18
N LEU A 477 -28.30 -8.01 5.16
CA LEU A 477 -27.46 -8.44 4.03
C LEU A 477 -26.98 -9.87 4.29
N VAL A 478 -27.19 -10.77 3.35
CA VAL A 478 -26.74 -12.17 3.42
C VAL A 478 -25.73 -12.41 2.31
N ILE A 479 -24.52 -12.84 2.69
CA ILE A 479 -23.41 -13.12 1.77
C ILE A 479 -23.06 -14.61 1.81
N HIS A 480 -22.90 -15.18 0.61
CA HIS A 480 -22.52 -16.57 0.42
C HIS A 480 -21.42 -16.68 -0.64
N PRO A 481 -20.44 -17.61 -0.56
CA PRO A 481 -19.37 -17.73 -1.54
C PRO A 481 -19.87 -18.11 -2.97
N GLU A 482 -21.02 -18.77 -3.07
CA GLU A 482 -21.68 -19.06 -4.35
C GLU A 482 -22.52 -17.86 -4.87
N GLY A 483 -22.54 -16.76 -4.16
CA GLY A 483 -23.32 -15.56 -4.47
C GLY A 483 -24.81 -15.69 -4.09
N LYS A 484 -25.61 -14.79 -4.64
CA LYS A 484 -27.06 -14.66 -4.36
C LYS A 484 -27.90 -15.89 -4.69
N SER A 485 -27.41 -16.78 -5.57
CA SER A 485 -28.12 -18.03 -5.92
C SER A 485 -28.34 -18.95 -4.73
N ALA A 486 -27.44 -18.92 -3.74
CA ALA A 486 -27.57 -19.69 -2.49
C ALA A 486 -28.75 -19.22 -1.59
N LEU A 487 -29.34 -18.08 -1.87
CA LEU A 487 -30.53 -17.58 -1.18
C LEU A 487 -31.82 -18.22 -1.69
N ALA A 488 -31.73 -19.06 -2.70
CA ALA A 488 -32.82 -19.77 -3.35
C ALA A 488 -32.74 -21.28 -3.10
N ASP A 489 -33.91 -21.94 -3.12
CA ASP A 489 -34.07 -23.36 -3.18
C ASP A 489 -35.09 -23.66 -4.31
N GLY A 490 -34.57 -23.92 -5.50
CA GLY A 490 -35.35 -23.94 -6.74
C GLY A 490 -35.95 -22.56 -7.03
N ASP A 491 -37.27 -22.48 -7.12
CA ASP A 491 -38.05 -21.25 -7.39
C ASP A 491 -38.55 -20.54 -6.11
N LYS A 492 -38.03 -20.90 -4.95
CA LYS A 492 -38.44 -20.39 -3.64
C LYS A 492 -37.26 -19.80 -2.87
N PRO A 493 -37.51 -18.90 -1.91
CA PRO A 493 -36.48 -18.47 -0.97
C PRO A 493 -35.98 -19.66 -0.13
N SER A 494 -34.68 -19.69 0.17
CA SER A 494 -34.09 -20.68 1.08
C SER A 494 -34.76 -20.62 2.47
N ALA A 495 -34.54 -21.66 3.29
CA ALA A 495 -35.08 -21.72 4.66
C ALA A 495 -34.64 -20.50 5.50
N LEU A 496 -33.39 -20.04 5.34
CA LEU A 496 -32.90 -18.84 6.01
C LEU A 496 -33.67 -17.59 5.57
N VAL A 497 -33.80 -17.38 4.27
CA VAL A 497 -34.51 -16.20 3.73
C VAL A 497 -35.98 -16.24 4.12
N SER A 498 -36.66 -17.37 3.99
CA SER A 498 -38.06 -17.54 4.40
C SER A 498 -38.29 -17.22 5.88
N GLY A 499 -37.40 -17.70 6.74
CA GLY A 499 -37.44 -17.41 8.19
C GLY A 499 -37.23 -15.92 8.51
N LEU A 500 -36.33 -15.24 7.80
CA LEU A 500 -36.09 -13.81 7.96
C LEU A 500 -37.28 -12.98 7.46
N LEU A 501 -37.87 -13.33 6.32
CA LEU A 501 -39.08 -12.69 5.79
C LEU A 501 -40.25 -12.81 6.77
N ALA A 502 -40.47 -14.00 7.36
CA ALA A 502 -41.52 -14.21 8.34
C ALA A 502 -41.34 -13.33 9.60
N LYS A 503 -40.10 -12.89 9.90
CA LYS A 503 -39.80 -11.97 11.00
C LYS A 503 -39.88 -10.49 10.57
N GLY A 504 -40.16 -10.21 9.30
CA GLY A 504 -40.30 -8.86 8.76
C GLY A 504 -38.99 -8.23 8.28
N TYR A 505 -37.95 -9.04 7.99
CA TYR A 505 -36.70 -8.51 7.42
C TYR A 505 -36.79 -8.34 5.93
N ILE A 506 -36.35 -7.17 5.43
CA ILE A 506 -35.89 -7.02 4.03
C ILE A 506 -34.59 -7.82 3.93
N VAL A 507 -34.49 -8.74 2.96
CA VAL A 507 -33.32 -9.57 2.76
C VAL A 507 -32.66 -9.21 1.44
N LEU A 508 -31.39 -8.81 1.47
CA LEU A 508 -30.55 -8.57 0.31
C LEU A 508 -29.51 -9.68 0.17
N GLY A 509 -29.42 -10.26 -0.99
CA GLY A 509 -28.29 -11.12 -1.40
C GLY A 509 -27.60 -10.53 -2.60
N ILE A 510 -26.26 -10.59 -2.63
CA ILE A 510 -25.46 -10.05 -3.72
C ILE A 510 -24.46 -11.08 -4.24
N ASP A 511 -24.07 -10.94 -5.51
CA ASP A 511 -22.89 -11.59 -6.05
C ASP A 511 -21.69 -10.66 -5.83
N THR A 512 -20.84 -11.00 -4.88
CA THR A 512 -19.59 -10.27 -4.69
C THR A 512 -18.61 -10.56 -5.83
N PHE A 513 -17.58 -9.73 -5.97
CA PHE A 513 -16.63 -9.84 -7.08
C PHE A 513 -16.10 -11.26 -7.29
N LYS A 514 -16.22 -11.78 -8.51
CA LYS A 514 -15.89 -13.16 -8.90
C LYS A 514 -16.67 -14.23 -8.10
N THR A 515 -17.93 -13.97 -7.78
CA THR A 515 -18.86 -14.99 -7.27
C THR A 515 -20.16 -14.98 -8.07
N GLY A 516 -20.98 -16.02 -7.98
CA GLY A 516 -22.26 -16.09 -8.68
C GLY A 516 -22.15 -15.77 -10.19
N GLU A 517 -22.93 -14.83 -10.69
CA GLU A 517 -22.91 -14.42 -12.10
C GLU A 517 -21.62 -13.67 -12.48
N THR A 518 -20.88 -13.12 -11.53
CA THR A 518 -19.61 -12.42 -11.76
C THR A 518 -18.39 -13.36 -11.72
N PHE A 519 -18.59 -14.66 -11.51
CA PHE A 519 -17.50 -15.66 -11.37
C PHE A 519 -16.53 -15.67 -12.56
N LEU A 520 -17.03 -15.45 -13.78
CA LEU A 520 -16.23 -15.46 -15.00
C LEU A 520 -15.48 -14.16 -15.29
N LEU A 521 -15.65 -13.12 -14.46
CA LEU A 521 -14.89 -11.88 -14.61
C LEU A 521 -13.38 -12.15 -14.47
N LYS A 522 -12.61 -11.64 -15.41
CA LYS A 522 -11.16 -11.82 -15.44
C LYS A 522 -10.46 -10.48 -15.43
N ARG A 523 -9.36 -10.41 -14.70
CA ARG A 523 -8.38 -9.32 -14.76
C ARG A 523 -7.05 -9.88 -15.25
N ASP A 524 -6.31 -9.11 -16.01
CA ASP A 524 -4.97 -9.50 -16.42
C ASP A 524 -3.99 -9.22 -15.27
N GLU A 525 -3.84 -10.21 -14.39
CA GLU A 525 -2.92 -10.12 -13.24
C GLU A 525 -1.45 -10.39 -13.63
N SER A 526 -1.16 -10.66 -14.92
CA SER A 526 0.20 -10.87 -15.42
C SER A 526 0.97 -9.55 -15.64
N VAL A 527 0.29 -8.41 -15.59
CA VAL A 527 0.97 -7.11 -15.70
C VAL A 527 1.93 -6.89 -14.54
N ASN A 528 3.08 -6.29 -14.85
CA ASN A 528 4.12 -6.04 -13.87
C ASN A 528 3.59 -5.23 -12.67
N HIS A 529 3.89 -5.71 -11.47
CA HIS A 529 3.51 -5.03 -10.21
C HIS A 529 2.00 -4.84 -10.05
N PHE A 530 1.18 -5.80 -10.49
CA PHE A 530 -0.29 -5.71 -10.48
C PHE A 530 -0.85 -5.15 -9.17
N TYR A 531 -0.42 -5.66 -8.02
CA TYR A 531 -0.92 -5.24 -6.70
C TYR A 531 -0.44 -3.86 -6.25
N THR A 532 0.49 -3.23 -6.94
CA THR A 532 0.83 -1.81 -6.70
C THR A 532 -0.32 -0.90 -7.13
N TYR A 533 -1.01 -1.27 -8.20
CA TYR A 533 -2.00 -0.43 -8.91
C TYR A 533 -3.44 -0.89 -8.71
N ASN A 534 -3.66 -2.15 -8.34
CA ASN A 534 -4.97 -2.78 -8.30
C ASN A 534 -5.23 -3.46 -6.96
N LEU A 535 -6.48 -3.39 -6.51
CA LEU A 535 -6.93 -4.10 -5.31
C LEU A 535 -6.96 -5.61 -5.56
N SER A 536 -6.80 -6.40 -4.52
CA SER A 536 -7.01 -7.84 -4.59
C SER A 536 -8.49 -8.18 -4.76
N ASP A 537 -8.79 -9.38 -5.26
CA ASP A 537 -10.18 -9.86 -5.40
C ASP A 537 -10.92 -9.84 -4.06
N THR A 538 -10.23 -10.19 -2.97
CA THR A 538 -10.82 -10.17 -1.63
C THR A 538 -11.17 -8.75 -1.19
N ALA A 539 -10.31 -7.74 -1.47
CA ALA A 539 -10.62 -6.35 -1.16
C ALA A 539 -11.85 -5.86 -1.96
N LEU A 540 -11.99 -6.27 -3.23
CA LEU A 540 -13.17 -5.94 -4.04
C LEU A 540 -14.45 -6.61 -3.51
N ARG A 541 -14.39 -7.87 -3.03
CA ARG A 541 -15.53 -8.52 -2.35
C ARG A 541 -15.96 -7.75 -1.09
N ILE A 542 -14.99 -7.29 -0.32
CA ILE A 542 -15.26 -6.46 0.86
C ILE A 542 -15.92 -5.14 0.47
N GLN A 543 -15.48 -4.50 -0.64
CA GLN A 543 -16.13 -3.29 -1.16
C GLN A 543 -17.59 -3.56 -1.52
N ASP A 544 -17.89 -4.68 -2.18
CA ASP A 544 -19.26 -5.04 -2.55
C ASP A 544 -20.15 -5.24 -1.34
N ILE A 545 -19.62 -5.87 -0.27
CA ILE A 545 -20.34 -6.02 0.99
C ILE A 545 -20.67 -4.64 1.59
N LEU A 546 -19.70 -3.71 1.59
CA LEU A 546 -19.90 -2.35 2.09
C LEU A 546 -20.92 -1.57 1.24
N THR A 547 -20.92 -1.77 -0.08
CA THR A 547 -21.90 -1.20 -1.01
C THR A 547 -23.32 -1.77 -0.74
N GLY A 548 -23.42 -3.09 -0.51
CA GLY A 548 -24.69 -3.73 -0.12
C GLY A 548 -25.26 -3.23 1.20
N ILE A 549 -24.40 -3.03 2.22
CA ILE A 549 -24.78 -2.39 3.49
C ILE A 549 -25.32 -1.00 3.26
N ALA A 550 -24.59 -0.15 2.51
CA ALA A 550 -25.00 1.22 2.22
C ALA A 550 -26.33 1.29 1.43
N TYR A 551 -26.56 0.34 0.52
CA TYR A 551 -27.85 0.22 -0.17
C TYR A 551 -29.01 -0.06 0.80
N LEU A 552 -28.84 -1.03 1.72
CA LEU A 552 -29.90 -1.33 2.71
C LEU A 552 -30.15 -0.17 3.67
N GLN A 553 -29.18 0.70 3.89
CA GLN A 553 -29.34 1.92 4.69
C GLN A 553 -30.25 2.97 4.02
N THR A 554 -30.64 2.78 2.78
CA THR A 554 -31.72 3.57 2.14
C THR A 554 -33.12 3.20 2.67
N TYR A 555 -33.28 2.00 3.27
CA TYR A 555 -34.52 1.50 3.84
C TYR A 555 -34.59 1.67 5.35
N THR A 556 -33.46 1.55 6.05
CA THR A 556 -33.37 1.59 7.51
C THR A 556 -32.05 2.12 7.98
N TYR A 557 -31.99 2.83 9.10
CA TYR A 557 -30.75 3.42 9.62
C TYR A 557 -29.70 2.37 10.00
N THR A 558 -30.14 1.25 10.57
CA THR A 558 -29.23 0.14 10.93
C THR A 558 -29.61 -1.14 10.19
N VAL A 559 -28.61 -1.91 9.78
CA VAL A 559 -28.79 -3.18 9.10
C VAL A 559 -28.13 -4.31 9.88
N ASP A 560 -28.57 -5.54 9.62
CA ASP A 560 -27.88 -6.75 10.11
C ASP A 560 -27.05 -7.37 8.97
N LEU A 561 -26.03 -8.16 9.29
CA LEU A 561 -25.12 -8.80 8.33
C LEU A 561 -25.00 -10.29 8.67
N ILE A 562 -25.18 -11.15 7.67
CA ILE A 562 -24.93 -12.60 7.77
C ILE A 562 -23.90 -13.00 6.71
N GLY A 563 -22.81 -13.61 7.13
CA GLY A 563 -21.82 -14.23 6.26
C GLY A 563 -21.82 -15.74 6.44
N MET A 564 -22.10 -16.46 5.36
CA MET A 564 -22.18 -17.92 5.31
C MET A 564 -20.87 -18.50 4.80
N GLU A 565 -20.44 -19.65 5.30
CA GLU A 565 -19.23 -20.34 4.87
C GLU A 565 -18.03 -19.37 4.78
N ARG A 566 -17.15 -19.53 3.76
CA ARG A 566 -15.99 -18.65 3.55
C ARG A 566 -16.35 -17.16 3.46
N ALA A 567 -17.55 -16.81 3.02
CA ALA A 567 -17.99 -15.41 2.97
C ALA A 567 -18.18 -14.79 4.36
N GLY A 568 -18.31 -15.59 5.41
CA GLY A 568 -18.31 -15.11 6.80
C GLY A 568 -17.01 -14.37 7.15
N ILE A 569 -15.86 -14.84 6.66
CA ILE A 569 -14.56 -14.20 6.87
C ILE A 569 -14.47 -12.87 6.10
N TRP A 570 -15.04 -12.77 4.89
CA TRP A 570 -15.12 -11.49 4.17
C TRP A 570 -15.99 -10.48 4.92
N CYS A 571 -17.13 -10.96 5.46
CA CYS A 571 -18.02 -10.13 6.29
C CYS A 571 -17.33 -9.66 7.58
N LEU A 572 -16.52 -10.50 8.23
CA LEU A 572 -15.75 -10.12 9.41
C LEU A 572 -14.74 -9.01 9.09
N LEU A 573 -14.05 -9.09 7.95
CA LEU A 573 -13.14 -8.04 7.52
C LEU A 573 -13.90 -6.75 7.13
N ALA A 574 -15.01 -6.86 6.38
CA ALA A 574 -15.86 -5.73 6.03
C ALA A 574 -16.40 -5.00 7.27
N ARG A 575 -16.72 -5.78 8.32
CA ARG A 575 -17.30 -5.24 9.56
C ARG A 575 -16.41 -4.23 10.26
N GLY A 576 -15.07 -4.37 10.13
CA GLY A 576 -14.11 -3.39 10.66
C GLY A 576 -14.21 -2.00 10.03
N LEU A 577 -14.82 -1.88 8.84
CA LEU A 577 -15.01 -0.62 8.12
C LEU A 577 -16.50 -0.20 8.00
N ALA A 578 -17.43 -1.12 8.31
CA ALA A 578 -18.85 -0.87 8.19
C ALA A 578 -19.40 -0.04 9.35
N SER A 579 -20.25 0.92 9.04
CA SER A 579 -21.00 1.74 10.00
C SER A 579 -22.47 1.35 10.04
N ASN A 580 -23.12 1.59 11.18
CA ASN A 580 -24.55 1.35 11.38
C ASN A 580 -24.98 -0.10 11.07
N VAL A 581 -24.15 -1.07 11.45
CA VAL A 581 -24.49 -2.50 11.44
C VAL A 581 -24.75 -2.94 12.88
N ASN A 582 -26.01 -3.28 13.18
CA ASN A 582 -26.45 -3.60 14.54
C ASN A 582 -25.98 -4.99 15.00
N ARG A 583 -26.05 -5.99 14.11
CA ARG A 583 -25.72 -7.38 14.40
C ARG A 583 -24.96 -7.98 13.23
N THR A 584 -23.96 -8.77 13.54
CA THR A 584 -23.22 -9.56 12.55
C THR A 584 -23.19 -11.01 12.97
N VAL A 585 -23.56 -11.93 12.08
CA VAL A 585 -23.46 -13.38 12.28
C VAL A 585 -22.53 -13.92 11.19
N ILE A 586 -21.46 -14.61 11.58
CA ILE A 586 -20.50 -15.15 10.60
C ILE A 586 -20.18 -16.61 10.87
N ASP A 587 -20.08 -17.36 9.81
CA ASP A 587 -19.41 -18.65 9.76
C ASP A 587 -17.90 -18.40 9.57
N ALA A 588 -17.08 -18.84 10.51
CA ALA A 588 -15.63 -18.71 10.40
C ALA A 588 -15.00 -19.82 9.54
N ASP A 589 -15.78 -20.76 9.02
CA ASP A 589 -15.42 -21.78 8.05
C ASP A 589 -14.12 -22.52 8.39
N GLN A 590 -13.88 -22.78 9.70
CA GLN A 590 -12.66 -23.41 10.21
C GLN A 590 -11.37 -22.75 9.67
N PHE A 591 -11.40 -21.45 9.35
CA PHE A 591 -10.25 -20.73 8.76
C PHE A 591 -9.03 -20.78 9.68
N ASP A 592 -7.90 -21.26 9.15
CA ASP A 592 -6.61 -21.30 9.87
C ASP A 592 -5.94 -19.93 9.85
N CYS A 593 -6.15 -19.16 10.92
CA CYS A 593 -5.65 -17.80 11.05
C CYS A 593 -4.12 -17.70 11.13
N ASP A 594 -3.42 -18.78 11.54
CA ASP A 594 -1.98 -18.76 11.75
C ASP A 594 -1.17 -19.11 10.49
N ASN A 595 -1.81 -19.70 9.48
CA ASN A 595 -1.17 -20.19 8.28
C ASN A 595 -1.20 -19.14 7.16
N ASP A 596 -0.06 -18.51 6.89
CA ASP A 596 0.07 -17.50 5.83
C ASP A 596 -0.19 -18.06 4.41
N ASP A 597 0.01 -19.38 4.16
CA ASP A 597 -0.37 -19.98 2.87
C ASP A 597 -1.89 -19.99 2.65
N VAL A 598 -2.65 -20.20 3.71
CA VAL A 598 -4.12 -20.11 3.67
C VAL A 598 -4.56 -18.68 3.39
N TRP A 599 -3.91 -17.69 4.02
CA TRP A 599 -4.17 -16.27 3.72
C TRP A 599 -3.86 -15.92 2.27
N VAL A 600 -2.72 -16.36 1.74
CA VAL A 600 -2.35 -16.11 0.33
C VAL A 600 -3.36 -16.73 -0.62
N LYS A 601 -3.79 -17.96 -0.36
CA LYS A 601 -4.69 -18.71 -1.23
C LYS A 601 -6.13 -18.18 -1.22
N ASP A 602 -6.66 -17.91 -0.01
CA ASP A 602 -8.11 -17.75 0.19
C ASP A 602 -8.52 -16.31 0.50
N LEU A 603 -7.61 -15.49 1.04
CA LEU A 603 -7.89 -14.15 1.55
C LEU A 603 -6.80 -13.12 1.23
N PHE A 604 -6.09 -13.27 0.11
CA PHE A 604 -4.98 -12.39 -0.19
C PHE A 604 -5.39 -10.90 -0.20
N ILE A 605 -4.81 -10.16 0.75
CA ILE A 605 -4.89 -8.71 0.85
C ILE A 605 -3.51 -8.23 1.31
N PRO A 606 -2.78 -7.43 0.51
CA PRO A 606 -1.50 -6.90 0.95
C PRO A 606 -1.61 -6.15 2.28
N HIS A 607 -0.60 -6.27 3.14
CA HIS A 607 -0.48 -5.61 4.44
C HIS A 607 -1.46 -6.04 5.53
N ILE A 608 -2.45 -6.89 5.24
CA ILE A 608 -3.55 -7.18 6.16
C ILE A 608 -3.05 -7.81 7.47
N ARG A 609 -2.06 -8.70 7.42
CA ARG A 609 -1.49 -9.34 8.60
C ARG A 609 -0.77 -8.32 9.49
N LYS A 610 0.00 -7.41 8.89
CA LYS A 610 0.65 -6.31 9.62
C LYS A 610 -0.36 -5.31 10.17
N ALA A 611 -1.48 -5.11 9.48
CA ALA A 611 -2.59 -4.29 9.96
C ALA A 611 -3.42 -4.94 11.07
N GLY A 612 -3.03 -6.14 11.54
CA GLY A 612 -3.66 -6.85 12.63
C GLY A 612 -4.95 -7.57 12.26
N ASP A 613 -5.19 -7.82 10.98
CA ASP A 613 -6.26 -8.68 10.43
C ASP A 613 -7.53 -8.73 11.30
N PHE A 614 -7.90 -9.93 11.81
CA PHE A 614 -9.07 -10.12 12.70
C PHE A 614 -8.89 -9.48 14.07
N TYR A 615 -7.67 -9.27 14.55
CA TYR A 615 -7.42 -8.53 15.78
C TYR A 615 -7.95 -7.10 15.68
N THR A 616 -7.65 -6.44 14.56
CA THR A 616 -8.11 -5.07 14.31
C THR A 616 -9.59 -5.02 14.00
N SER A 617 -10.10 -5.95 13.17
CA SER A 617 -11.53 -6.05 12.89
C SER A 617 -12.35 -6.17 14.19
N ALA A 618 -11.91 -7.02 15.15
CA ALA A 618 -12.55 -7.18 16.44
C ALA A 618 -12.69 -5.84 17.20
N ILE A 619 -11.58 -5.07 17.27
CA ILE A 619 -11.55 -3.77 17.96
C ILE A 619 -12.45 -2.73 17.27
N LEU A 620 -12.48 -2.73 15.94
CA LEU A 620 -13.28 -1.78 15.17
C LEU A 620 -14.78 -2.11 15.19
N THR A 621 -15.14 -3.38 15.39
CA THR A 621 -16.53 -3.85 15.47
C THR A 621 -17.22 -3.44 16.76
N VAL A 622 -16.49 -3.38 17.89
CA VAL A 622 -17.04 -3.03 19.22
C VAL A 622 -17.69 -1.62 19.18
N PRO A 623 -18.89 -1.41 19.78
CA PRO A 623 -19.61 -2.28 20.73
C PRO A 623 -20.70 -3.18 20.13
N GLU A 624 -20.79 -3.28 18.82
CA GLU A 624 -21.91 -3.92 18.14
C GLU A 624 -21.94 -5.45 18.33
N LYS A 625 -23.11 -6.06 18.16
CA LYS A 625 -23.29 -7.50 18.39
C LYS A 625 -22.57 -8.31 17.32
N LEU A 626 -21.75 -9.27 17.77
CA LEU A 626 -21.00 -10.18 16.91
C LEU A 626 -21.17 -11.64 17.36
N PHE A 627 -21.69 -12.47 16.45
CA PHE A 627 -21.86 -13.89 16.63
C PHE A 627 -20.97 -14.63 15.64
N ILE A 628 -20.03 -15.41 16.13
CA ILE A 628 -19.09 -16.20 15.32
C ILE A 628 -19.36 -17.68 15.61
N HIS A 629 -19.49 -18.49 14.57
CA HIS A 629 -19.58 -19.93 14.71
C HIS A 629 -18.60 -20.64 13.78
N ASN A 630 -18.44 -21.95 13.96
CA ASN A 630 -17.53 -22.77 13.17
C ASN A 630 -16.07 -22.25 13.22
N ALA A 631 -15.66 -21.74 14.40
CA ALA A 631 -14.33 -21.18 14.59
C ALA A 631 -13.28 -22.29 14.74
N SER A 632 -12.16 -22.18 14.03
CA SER A 632 -11.02 -23.10 14.13
C SER A 632 -10.35 -23.03 15.50
N ALA A 633 -9.49 -24.01 15.81
CA ALA A 633 -8.69 -24.02 17.04
C ALA A 633 -7.73 -22.81 17.11
N ASN A 634 -7.26 -22.30 15.96
CA ASN A 634 -6.34 -21.17 15.85
C ASN A 634 -7.06 -19.82 15.72
N PHE A 635 -8.39 -19.79 15.76
CA PHE A 635 -9.14 -18.55 15.72
C PHE A 635 -8.85 -17.71 16.97
N PRO A 636 -8.63 -16.40 16.90
CA PRO A 636 -8.13 -15.59 18.03
C PRO A 636 -9.21 -15.24 19.06
N ILE A 637 -9.94 -16.23 19.57
CA ILE A 637 -11.09 -16.10 20.46
C ILE A 637 -10.78 -15.23 21.69
N ASN A 638 -9.62 -15.43 22.30
CA ASN A 638 -9.23 -14.67 23.51
C ASN A 638 -9.05 -13.18 23.21
N TRP A 639 -8.59 -12.82 22.03
CA TRP A 639 -8.47 -11.42 21.65
C TRP A 639 -9.84 -10.75 21.53
N PHE A 640 -10.79 -11.41 20.86
CA PHE A 640 -12.16 -10.92 20.75
C PHE A 640 -12.81 -10.73 22.12
N LYS A 641 -12.70 -11.74 23.01
CA LYS A 641 -13.23 -11.66 24.37
C LYS A 641 -12.63 -10.50 25.16
N ASP A 642 -11.32 -10.29 25.06
CA ASP A 642 -10.64 -9.19 25.72
C ASP A 642 -11.07 -7.83 25.17
N ALA A 643 -11.19 -7.69 23.84
CA ALA A 643 -11.66 -6.47 23.19
C ALA A 643 -13.05 -6.04 23.72
N TYR A 644 -14.01 -6.97 23.71
CA TYR A 644 -15.37 -6.71 24.18
C TYR A 644 -15.44 -6.48 25.70
N ARG A 645 -14.60 -7.17 26.47
CA ARG A 645 -14.50 -6.96 27.93
C ARG A 645 -13.94 -5.57 28.27
N VAL A 646 -12.85 -5.16 27.60
CA VAL A 646 -12.23 -3.84 27.81
C VAL A 646 -13.19 -2.72 27.43
N ALA A 647 -13.99 -2.91 26.39
CA ALA A 647 -15.01 -1.95 25.97
C ALA A 647 -16.30 -1.98 26.84
N GLY A 648 -16.39 -2.85 27.85
CA GLY A 648 -17.53 -2.92 28.77
C GLY A 648 -18.78 -3.60 28.19
N CYS A 649 -18.68 -4.30 27.06
CA CYS A 649 -19.81 -4.95 26.40
C CYS A 649 -19.59 -6.46 26.10
N PRO A 650 -19.11 -7.28 27.08
CA PRO A 650 -18.81 -8.70 26.81
C PRO A 650 -20.06 -9.50 26.40
N TRP A 651 -21.26 -9.02 26.71
CA TRP A 651 -22.56 -9.60 26.35
C TRP A 651 -22.87 -9.50 24.85
N ALA A 652 -22.19 -8.60 24.12
CA ALA A 652 -22.40 -8.37 22.70
C ALA A 652 -21.60 -9.37 21.82
N LEU A 653 -20.76 -10.22 22.43
CA LEU A 653 -19.95 -11.21 21.72
C LEU A 653 -20.40 -12.64 22.08
N SER A 654 -20.56 -13.48 21.04
CA SER A 654 -20.75 -14.92 21.18
C SER A 654 -19.85 -15.65 20.16
N ILE A 655 -19.03 -16.60 20.58
CA ILE A 655 -18.16 -17.39 19.72
C ILE A 655 -18.33 -18.87 20.02
N HIS A 656 -18.55 -19.67 18.97
CA HIS A 656 -18.75 -21.12 19.01
C HIS A 656 -17.80 -21.81 18.02
N ASN A 657 -17.20 -22.92 18.43
CA ASN A 657 -16.37 -23.74 17.53
C ASN A 657 -17.22 -24.64 16.62
N GLU A 658 -18.45 -24.91 17.00
CA GLU A 658 -19.37 -25.71 16.21
C GLU A 658 -20.11 -24.86 15.19
N MET A 659 -20.48 -25.49 14.06
CA MET A 659 -21.35 -24.88 13.06
C MET A 659 -22.77 -24.69 13.59
N MET A 660 -23.36 -23.52 13.40
CA MET A 660 -24.74 -23.23 13.76
C MET A 660 -25.68 -23.61 12.61
N MET A 661 -26.76 -24.35 12.98
CA MET A 661 -27.84 -24.64 12.05
C MET A 661 -28.72 -23.41 11.81
N THR A 662 -29.42 -23.37 10.68
CA THR A 662 -30.29 -22.25 10.23
C THR A 662 -31.27 -21.81 11.32
N GLU A 663 -31.87 -22.73 12.04
CA GLU A 663 -32.85 -22.42 13.11
C GLU A 663 -32.19 -21.62 14.25
N LYS A 664 -30.95 -21.97 14.62
CA LYS A 664 -30.20 -21.27 15.66
C LYS A 664 -29.80 -19.87 15.17
N ILE A 665 -29.41 -19.74 13.89
CA ILE A 665 -29.13 -18.41 13.28
C ILE A 665 -30.39 -17.57 13.33
N LEU A 666 -31.53 -18.08 12.86
CA LEU A 666 -32.82 -17.39 12.87
C LEU A 666 -33.26 -16.99 14.28
N ALA A 667 -32.91 -17.74 15.31
CA ALA A 667 -33.25 -17.42 16.73
C ALA A 667 -32.49 -16.15 17.23
N LEU A 668 -31.44 -15.70 16.53
CA LEU A 668 -30.72 -14.46 16.85
C LEU A 668 -31.45 -13.21 16.37
N PHE A 669 -32.38 -13.33 15.42
CA PHE A 669 -33.16 -12.28 14.78
C PHE A 669 -34.60 -12.27 15.32
#